data_14f72cc66daf98c40d5803c68fe67367
#
_entry.id   14f72cc66daf98c40d5803c68fe67367
#
_cell.length_a   1.000
_cell.length_b   1.000
_cell.length_c   1.000
_cell.angle_alpha   90.00
_cell.angle_beta   90.00
_cell.angle_gamma   90.00
#
_symmetry.space_group_name_H-M   'P 1'
#
loop_
_entity.id
_entity.type
_entity.pdbx_description
1 polymer ?
#
loop_
_entity_poly.entity_id
_entity_poly.type
_entity_poly.pdbx_seq_one_letter_code
_entity_poly.pdbx_strand_id
1 'polypeptide(L)'
;MDHAWKRMSQPLLRRTGSLFRHHRLGLYILAVLVGLTSGLGAVLFRMGIDTWSQLLTGADDYTVSMGPSVGSLAALGAWFVLVAPVLSGLIVGPLMSRLGHTPTGHGVAGIIWSTRHGNGTMAPIPALAMTTSSALTIGGGGSVGPEGPIAELGASTASVIGRGLGLPRLPVRYLASAGTAAGIAAAFNAPLAGAFFALEVILMGFSADAFIVIVLACVSSTVLSHHLLGTTLSLSLPYLDLSGDAQLGWVALLGVVGGGVGIGFMRLRFIVLDVLTRAWQRLGVPIWARPGIGGLAVGTVLLVLPEMYGESSAALNRALAGRYTLTLLLMLCAAKMLATSMTLGMGFVGGVFAPSLFIGGTLGAAFGTLVAPSYAPAAGVFGVIGMGAVFAGAARAPMTAVLLIIEMTGQHALLLPLMLATVLATFASRFLSRGTLFTEELRRRGEDVEDPMTTTLLGRTRASRLMVDPPATVEATTSLREAAELMSRHGLSALPVVTVRADDVRELLGCVTAAQVVGALLCEESADVGDGSRPAATVADLPLVSERLSCQAEATDVLEALTRSRMEGLPVVGRASGPGSDRQQDQPDEQLVGWVHQRIVVERIYEVQARARAAAATYTSLGSRLQDRWHTRPVPRRRISRVARISTRRLRRR
;
A
#
# COMPACT_ATOMS: atom_id res chain seq x y z
N MET A 1 -12.61 15.81 29.75
CA MET A 1 -11.28 16.41 29.68
C MET A 1 -10.85 16.81 28.26
N ASP A 2 -11.47 16.27 27.19
CA ASP A 2 -11.11 16.58 25.80
C ASP A 2 -11.44 17.99 25.29
N HIS A 3 -12.44 18.66 25.86
CA HIS A 3 -12.85 19.99 25.38
C HIS A 3 -12.02 21.16 25.92
N ALA A 4 -11.41 21.02 27.08
CA ALA A 4 -10.59 22.08 27.70
C ALA A 4 -9.19 22.15 27.04
N TRP A 5 -8.60 21.02 26.71
CA TRP A 5 -7.31 20.93 26.00
C TRP A 5 -7.38 21.52 24.59
N LYS A 6 -8.50 21.32 23.89
CA LYS A 6 -8.72 21.89 22.54
C LYS A 6 -8.83 23.40 22.53
N ARG A 7 -9.32 24.05 23.60
CA ARG A 7 -9.47 25.50 23.64
C ARG A 7 -8.20 26.28 23.99
N MET A 8 -7.29 25.70 24.78
CA MET A 8 -6.07 26.37 25.23
C MET A 8 -4.89 26.25 24.26
N SER A 9 -4.82 25.19 23.46
CA SER A 9 -3.70 24.94 22.53
C SER A 9 -3.91 25.51 21.12
N GLN A 10 -5.13 25.87 20.73
CA GLN A 10 -5.43 26.32 19.37
C GLN A 10 -4.79 27.64 18.91
N PRO A 11 -4.66 28.71 19.71
CA PRO A 11 -4.11 29.97 19.21
C PRO A 11 -2.58 29.96 19.05
N LEU A 12 -1.85 29.27 19.93
CA LEU A 12 -0.38 29.15 19.84
C LEU A 12 0.04 28.22 18.69
N LEU A 13 -0.62 27.08 18.55
CA LEU A 13 -0.37 26.12 17.46
C LEU A 13 -0.73 26.66 16.06
N ARG A 14 -1.71 27.57 15.97
CA ARG A 14 -2.05 28.22 14.70
C ARG A 14 -1.03 29.26 14.26
N ARG A 15 -0.37 30.00 15.17
CA ARG A 15 0.68 30.99 14.85
C ARG A 15 1.98 30.29 14.42
N THR A 16 2.41 29.24 15.11
CA THR A 16 3.57 28.45 14.70
C THR A 16 3.31 27.68 13.40
N GLY A 17 2.08 27.19 13.19
CA GLY A 17 1.68 26.49 11.96
C GLY A 17 1.83 27.32 10.68
N SER A 18 1.76 28.67 10.74
CA SER A 18 1.93 29.52 9.55
C SER A 18 3.37 29.50 9.01
N LEU A 19 4.37 29.46 9.88
CA LEU A 19 5.78 29.34 9.49
C LEU A 19 6.09 27.99 8.81
N PHE A 20 5.46 26.90 9.28
CA PHE A 20 5.66 25.56 8.72
C PHE A 20 4.85 25.29 7.44
N ARG A 21 3.82 26.11 7.15
CA ARG A 21 2.96 25.94 5.96
C ARG A 21 3.56 26.47 4.67
N HIS A 22 4.42 27.49 4.75
CA HIS A 22 4.89 28.24 3.57
C HIS A 22 6.35 27.96 3.20
N HIS A 23 7.13 27.28 4.06
CA HIS A 23 8.53 26.99 3.79
C HIS A 23 8.84 25.50 3.81
N ARG A 24 9.54 25.00 2.78
CA ARG A 24 10.06 23.62 2.71
C ARG A 24 10.92 23.26 3.93
N LEU A 25 11.67 24.24 4.47
CA LEU A 25 12.47 24.06 5.67
C LEU A 25 11.65 23.62 6.88
N GLY A 26 10.42 24.14 7.04
CA GLY A 26 9.51 23.73 8.11
C GLY A 26 9.19 22.23 8.04
N LEU A 27 8.93 21.70 6.84
CA LEU A 27 8.66 20.27 6.64
C LEU A 27 9.88 19.39 6.98
N TYR A 28 11.10 19.87 6.69
CA TYR A 28 12.34 19.15 7.02
C TYR A 28 12.59 19.11 8.53
N ILE A 29 12.36 20.20 9.24
CA ILE A 29 12.43 20.23 10.72
C ILE A 29 11.41 19.26 11.33
N LEU A 30 10.18 19.24 10.80
CA LEU A 30 9.15 18.30 11.23
C LEU A 30 9.53 16.86 10.93
N ALA A 31 10.22 16.59 9.83
CA ALA A 31 10.72 15.26 9.51
C ALA A 31 11.73 14.76 10.55
N VAL A 32 12.67 15.61 10.97
CA VAL A 32 13.61 15.29 12.05
C VAL A 32 12.88 15.03 13.37
N LEU A 33 11.91 15.87 13.73
CA LEU A 33 11.10 15.67 14.94
C LEU A 33 10.31 14.36 14.90
N VAL A 34 9.67 14.06 13.76
CA VAL A 34 8.99 12.78 13.52
C VAL A 34 9.97 11.61 13.63
N GLY A 35 11.18 11.74 13.07
CA GLY A 35 12.22 10.73 13.19
C GLY A 35 12.60 10.46 14.64
N LEU A 36 12.89 11.51 15.42
CA LEU A 36 13.25 11.39 16.84
C LEU A 36 12.12 10.74 17.67
N THR A 37 10.87 11.19 17.46
CA THR A 37 9.72 10.61 18.19
C THR A 37 9.43 9.16 17.79
N SER A 38 9.58 8.80 16.51
CA SER A 38 9.44 7.43 16.02
C SER A 38 10.57 6.53 16.52
N GLY A 39 11.81 7.05 16.53
CA GLY A 39 12.96 6.35 17.07
C GLY A 39 12.82 6.05 18.56
N LEU A 40 12.39 7.05 19.35
CA LEU A 40 12.09 6.84 20.76
C LEU A 40 10.97 5.79 20.96
N GLY A 41 9.93 5.84 20.13
CA GLY A 41 8.86 4.85 20.13
C GLY A 41 9.38 3.43 19.86
N ALA A 42 10.30 3.28 18.91
CA ALA A 42 10.93 1.99 18.60
C ALA A 42 11.79 1.47 19.76
N VAL A 43 12.57 2.34 20.41
CA VAL A 43 13.37 2.00 21.60
C VAL A 43 12.47 1.52 22.74
N LEU A 44 11.41 2.29 23.07
CA LEU A 44 10.46 1.91 24.13
C LEU A 44 9.73 0.60 23.81
N PHE A 45 9.39 0.37 22.55
CA PHE A 45 8.78 -0.88 22.12
C PHE A 45 9.74 -2.07 22.30
N ARG A 46 11.03 -1.91 21.91
CA ARG A 46 12.05 -2.94 22.12
C ARG A 46 12.22 -3.25 23.59
N MET A 47 12.39 -2.22 24.42
CA MET A 47 12.47 -2.38 25.88
C MET A 47 11.22 -3.10 26.45
N GLY A 48 10.04 -2.83 25.89
CA GLY A 48 8.80 -3.52 26.28
C GLY A 48 8.83 -5.02 25.95
N ILE A 49 9.35 -5.41 24.79
CA ILE A 49 9.56 -6.82 24.41
C ILE A 49 10.53 -7.48 25.38
N ASP A 50 11.71 -6.88 25.55
CA ASP A 50 12.79 -7.43 26.38
C ASP A 50 12.35 -7.57 27.84
N THR A 51 11.71 -6.55 28.41
CA THR A 51 11.18 -6.57 29.78
C THR A 51 10.14 -7.69 29.98
N TRP A 52 9.20 -7.84 29.01
CA TRP A 52 8.18 -8.90 29.11
C TRP A 52 8.79 -10.29 28.93
N SER A 53 9.74 -10.45 28.02
CA SER A 53 10.50 -11.69 27.84
C SER A 53 11.29 -12.04 29.11
N GLN A 54 12.06 -11.10 29.67
CA GLN A 54 12.81 -11.28 30.91
C GLN A 54 11.90 -11.67 32.08
N LEU A 55 10.75 -11.01 32.22
CA LEU A 55 9.79 -11.32 33.27
C LEU A 55 9.31 -12.78 33.20
N LEU A 56 8.99 -13.28 31.99
CA LEU A 56 8.44 -14.62 31.80
C LEU A 56 9.52 -15.70 31.76
N THR A 57 10.65 -15.44 31.10
CA THR A 57 11.67 -16.44 30.80
C THR A 57 12.98 -16.27 31.59
N GLY A 58 13.25 -15.06 32.03
CA GLY A 58 14.55 -14.68 32.63
C GLY A 58 15.62 -14.31 31.60
N ALA A 59 15.26 -14.19 30.31
CA ALA A 59 16.15 -13.83 29.22
C ALA A 59 15.48 -12.82 28.26
N ASP A 60 16.29 -11.95 27.63
CA ASP A 60 15.81 -11.00 26.62
C ASP A 60 15.35 -11.74 25.37
N ASP A 61 16.15 -12.69 24.91
CA ASP A 61 15.81 -13.61 23.81
C ASP A 61 15.91 -15.06 24.30
N TYR A 62 14.76 -15.69 24.49
CA TYR A 62 14.66 -17.08 24.93
C TYR A 62 15.37 -18.06 23.98
N THR A 63 15.42 -17.73 22.68
CA THR A 63 16.04 -18.61 21.68
C THR A 63 17.57 -18.71 21.82
N VAL A 64 18.19 -17.92 22.67
CA VAL A 64 19.64 -18.03 22.97
C VAL A 64 19.94 -19.29 23.78
N SER A 65 19.21 -19.54 24.86
CA SER A 65 19.47 -20.63 25.81
C SER A 65 18.50 -21.82 25.67
N MET A 66 17.25 -21.57 25.28
CA MET A 66 16.18 -22.56 25.11
C MET A 66 16.03 -23.54 26.29
N GLY A 67 16.33 -23.06 27.50
CA GLY A 67 16.28 -23.83 28.74
C GLY A 67 15.00 -23.61 29.54
N PRO A 68 14.90 -24.19 30.75
CA PRO A 68 13.83 -23.87 31.67
C PRO A 68 13.85 -22.38 32.03
N SER A 69 12.65 -21.80 32.33
CA SER A 69 12.56 -20.41 32.76
C SER A 69 13.32 -20.18 34.06
N VAL A 70 14.05 -19.07 34.13
CA VAL A 70 14.61 -18.51 35.37
C VAL A 70 13.91 -17.22 35.79
N GLY A 71 12.86 -16.81 35.05
CA GLY A 71 12.02 -15.66 35.37
C GLY A 71 10.87 -16.00 36.33
N SER A 72 9.76 -15.25 36.24
CA SER A 72 8.59 -15.43 37.12
C SER A 72 7.90 -16.79 36.97
N LEU A 73 8.13 -17.48 35.84
CA LEU A 73 7.59 -18.82 35.57
C LEU A 73 8.55 -19.96 35.87
N ALA A 74 9.64 -19.71 36.61
CA ALA A 74 10.69 -20.69 36.91
C ALA A 74 10.15 -21.99 37.56
N ALA A 75 9.10 -21.90 38.39
CA ALA A 75 8.47 -23.05 39.03
C ALA A 75 7.85 -24.06 38.02
N LEU A 76 7.59 -23.64 36.78
CA LEU A 76 7.02 -24.48 35.71
C LEU A 76 8.07 -25.24 34.91
N GLY A 77 9.37 -24.99 35.14
CA GLY A 77 10.44 -25.59 34.36
C GLY A 77 10.25 -25.39 32.86
N ALA A 78 10.32 -26.45 32.05
CA ALA A 78 10.13 -26.37 30.59
C ALA A 78 8.68 -26.08 30.17
N TRP A 79 7.69 -26.30 31.03
CA TRP A 79 6.26 -26.08 30.71
C TRP A 79 5.88 -24.60 30.63
N PHE A 80 6.76 -23.69 31.05
CA PHE A 80 6.49 -22.24 30.97
C PHE A 80 6.17 -21.78 29.55
N VAL A 81 6.76 -22.41 28.51
CA VAL A 81 6.50 -22.06 27.10
C VAL A 81 5.03 -22.27 26.69
N LEU A 82 4.28 -23.09 27.42
CA LEU A 82 2.85 -23.26 27.23
C LEU A 82 2.05 -22.12 27.88
N VAL A 83 2.52 -21.67 29.05
CA VAL A 83 1.82 -20.68 29.89
C VAL A 83 2.09 -19.25 29.44
N ALA A 84 3.32 -18.95 29.02
CA ALA A 84 3.73 -17.60 28.62
C ALA A 84 2.87 -17.00 27.47
N PRO A 85 2.57 -17.71 26.38
CA PRO A 85 1.67 -17.19 25.33
C PRO A 85 0.22 -17.04 25.83
N VAL A 86 -0.24 -17.90 26.74
CA VAL A 86 -1.60 -17.80 27.33
C VAL A 86 -1.72 -16.52 28.15
N LEU A 87 -0.76 -16.24 29.05
CA LEU A 87 -0.75 -15.02 29.85
C LEU A 87 -0.73 -13.76 28.98
N SER A 88 0.13 -13.76 27.97
CA SER A 88 0.18 -12.67 26.99
C SER A 88 -1.15 -12.50 26.26
N GLY A 89 -1.75 -13.59 25.82
CA GLY A 89 -3.03 -13.58 25.10
C GLY A 89 -4.21 -13.09 25.95
N LEU A 90 -4.21 -13.40 27.25
CA LEU A 90 -5.22 -12.90 28.18
C LEU A 90 -5.17 -11.37 28.37
N ILE A 91 -4.02 -10.75 28.15
CA ILE A 91 -3.86 -9.29 28.17
C ILE A 91 -4.15 -8.68 26.79
N VAL A 92 -3.57 -9.27 25.73
CA VAL A 92 -3.69 -8.80 24.34
C VAL A 92 -5.14 -8.77 23.86
N GLY A 93 -5.92 -9.83 24.16
CA GLY A 93 -7.30 -9.92 23.70
C GLY A 93 -8.19 -8.77 24.19
N PRO A 94 -8.33 -8.53 25.51
CA PRO A 94 -9.09 -7.41 26.04
C PRO A 94 -8.55 -6.04 25.61
N LEU A 95 -7.21 -5.87 25.53
CA LEU A 95 -6.58 -4.62 25.13
C LEU A 95 -6.97 -4.25 23.68
N MET A 96 -6.81 -5.18 22.75
CA MET A 96 -7.17 -4.97 21.34
C MET A 96 -8.68 -4.83 21.13
N SER A 97 -9.50 -5.56 21.87
CA SER A 97 -10.96 -5.47 21.74
C SER A 97 -11.53 -4.14 22.21
N ARG A 98 -10.88 -3.45 23.17
CA ARG A 98 -11.34 -2.16 23.70
C ARG A 98 -10.72 -0.95 23.01
N LEU A 99 -9.41 -0.99 22.72
CA LEU A 99 -8.63 0.14 22.25
C LEU A 99 -8.11 -0.01 20.82
N GLY A 100 -8.07 -1.22 20.29
CA GLY A 100 -7.52 -1.52 18.96
C GLY A 100 -8.51 -1.30 17.80
N HIS A 101 -9.68 -0.72 18.03
CA HIS A 101 -10.65 -0.53 16.94
C HIS A 101 -10.23 0.60 15.99
N THR A 102 -9.98 0.25 14.73
CA THR A 102 -9.73 1.23 13.66
C THR A 102 -10.43 0.78 12.37
N PRO A 103 -11.13 1.68 11.66
CA PRO A 103 -11.78 1.36 10.39
C PRO A 103 -10.77 1.08 9.28
N THR A 104 -9.55 1.59 9.41
CA THR A 104 -8.48 1.46 8.40
C THR A 104 -7.75 0.12 8.47
N GLY A 105 -7.92 -0.66 9.55
CA GLY A 105 -7.11 -1.82 9.86
C GLY A 105 -5.76 -1.45 10.45
N HIS A 106 -4.99 -2.46 10.84
CA HIS A 106 -3.71 -2.30 11.52
C HIS A 106 -2.51 -2.64 10.66
N GLY A 107 -1.32 -2.25 11.15
CA GLY A 107 -0.04 -2.56 10.54
C GLY A 107 0.17 -1.88 9.19
N VAL A 108 1.02 -2.48 8.37
CA VAL A 108 1.43 -1.91 7.07
C VAL A 108 0.22 -1.73 6.14
N ALA A 109 -0.73 -2.66 6.13
CA ALA A 109 -1.94 -2.54 5.30
C ALA A 109 -2.79 -1.31 5.69
N GLY A 110 -2.98 -1.06 6.98
CA GLY A 110 -3.68 0.13 7.48
C GLY A 110 -2.97 1.44 7.11
N ILE A 111 -1.64 1.45 7.14
CA ILE A 111 -0.83 2.62 6.74
C ILE A 111 -0.98 2.88 5.23
N ILE A 112 -0.89 1.84 4.39
CA ILE A 112 -1.09 1.96 2.94
C ILE A 112 -2.48 2.54 2.65
N TRP A 113 -3.51 2.02 3.29
CA TRP A 113 -4.87 2.54 3.14
C TRP A 113 -4.96 4.01 3.56
N SER A 114 -4.45 4.35 4.74
CA SER A 114 -4.48 5.73 5.27
C SER A 114 -3.74 6.72 4.36
N THR A 115 -2.58 6.36 3.83
CA THR A 115 -1.80 7.23 2.94
C THR A 115 -2.47 7.41 1.57
N ARG A 116 -3.22 6.43 1.09
CA ARG A 116 -3.89 6.51 -0.22
C ARG A 116 -5.29 7.12 -0.17
N HIS A 117 -6.09 6.74 0.81
CA HIS A 117 -7.50 7.13 0.91
C HIS A 117 -7.78 8.10 2.06
N GLY A 118 -7.02 7.98 3.16
CA GLY A 118 -7.23 8.73 4.41
C GLY A 118 -6.38 9.99 4.58
N ASN A 119 -5.69 10.46 3.53
CA ASN A 119 -4.80 11.64 3.58
C ASN A 119 -3.68 11.53 4.63
N GLY A 120 -3.22 10.32 4.96
CA GLY A 120 -2.22 10.06 5.99
C GLY A 120 -2.73 10.20 7.42
N THR A 121 -4.05 10.18 7.63
CA THR A 121 -4.63 10.36 8.98
C THR A 121 -4.72 9.02 9.71
N MET A 122 -4.06 8.92 10.87
CA MET A 122 -4.08 7.74 11.73
C MET A 122 -4.44 8.11 13.18
N ALA A 123 -5.12 7.18 13.85
CA ALA A 123 -5.54 7.37 15.24
C ALA A 123 -4.42 6.91 16.21
N PRO A 124 -4.05 7.70 17.23
CA PRO A 124 -2.93 7.35 18.11
C PRO A 124 -3.27 6.23 19.10
N ILE A 125 -4.49 6.17 19.63
CA ILE A 125 -4.87 5.17 20.64
C ILE A 125 -4.84 3.75 20.08
N PRO A 126 -5.44 3.43 18.91
CA PRO A 126 -5.32 2.11 18.29
C PRO A 126 -3.87 1.73 17.95
N ALA A 127 -3.06 2.68 17.46
CA ALA A 127 -1.65 2.44 17.17
C ALA A 127 -0.85 2.08 18.43
N LEU A 128 -1.09 2.78 19.54
CA LEU A 128 -0.46 2.47 20.82
C LEU A 128 -0.93 1.11 21.37
N ALA A 129 -2.22 0.80 21.27
CA ALA A 129 -2.77 -0.49 21.67
C ALA A 129 -2.15 -1.63 20.85
N MET A 130 -2.02 -1.44 19.53
CA MET A 130 -1.37 -2.39 18.62
C MET A 130 0.10 -2.61 19.02
N THR A 131 0.85 -1.53 19.26
CA THR A 131 2.28 -1.60 19.64
C THR A 131 2.46 -2.32 20.97
N THR A 132 1.71 -1.95 22.00
CA THR A 132 1.78 -2.59 23.32
C THR A 132 1.38 -4.08 23.23
N SER A 133 0.30 -4.39 22.52
CA SER A 133 -0.14 -5.77 22.31
C SER A 133 0.89 -6.62 21.58
N SER A 134 1.58 -6.03 20.60
CA SER A 134 2.64 -6.73 19.87
C SER A 134 3.88 -6.98 20.73
N ALA A 135 4.28 -6.04 21.59
CA ALA A 135 5.38 -6.25 22.53
C ALA A 135 5.08 -7.45 23.45
N LEU A 136 3.86 -7.51 24.01
CA LEU A 136 3.40 -8.63 24.80
C LEU A 136 3.32 -9.95 24.01
N THR A 137 2.93 -9.89 22.74
CA THR A 137 2.86 -11.07 21.87
C THR A 137 4.26 -11.63 21.62
N ILE A 138 5.21 -10.80 21.21
CA ILE A 138 6.59 -11.21 20.89
C ILE A 138 7.31 -11.71 22.13
N GLY A 139 7.34 -10.91 23.20
CA GLY A 139 7.98 -11.26 24.45
C GLY A 139 7.34 -12.47 25.16
N GLY A 140 6.05 -12.76 24.89
CA GLY A 140 5.36 -13.95 25.37
C GLY A 140 5.44 -15.16 24.45
N GLY A 141 6.29 -15.15 23.43
CA GLY A 141 6.56 -16.31 22.57
C GLY A 141 5.76 -16.37 21.28
N GLY A 142 4.90 -15.39 20.99
CA GLY A 142 4.21 -15.32 19.70
C GLY A 142 5.18 -15.14 18.53
N SER A 143 5.07 -16.00 17.52
CA SER A 143 6.01 -16.04 16.39
C SER A 143 5.65 -15.00 15.33
N VAL A 144 5.97 -13.72 15.62
CA VAL A 144 5.68 -12.55 14.76
C VAL A 144 6.81 -11.53 14.87
N GLY A 145 6.81 -10.52 14.00
CA GLY A 145 7.82 -9.46 13.97
C GLY A 145 7.32 -8.12 14.54
N PRO A 146 8.25 -7.19 14.81
CA PRO A 146 8.00 -5.88 15.43
C PRO A 146 7.56 -4.81 14.42
N GLU A 147 7.82 -5.00 13.12
CA GLU A 147 7.82 -3.97 12.08
C GLU A 147 6.45 -3.33 11.83
N GLY A 148 5.37 -4.11 11.83
CA GLY A 148 4.02 -3.59 11.62
C GLY A 148 3.60 -2.57 12.68
N PRO A 149 3.67 -2.95 13.97
CA PRO A 149 3.36 -2.08 15.10
C PRO A 149 4.24 -0.82 15.20
N ILE A 150 5.55 -0.96 15.00
CA ILE A 150 6.48 0.19 15.02
C ILE A 150 6.18 1.16 13.88
N ALA A 151 5.95 0.63 12.68
CA ALA A 151 5.59 1.42 11.51
C ALA A 151 4.28 2.18 11.74
N GLU A 152 3.27 1.54 12.34
CA GLU A 152 1.98 2.14 12.67
C GLU A 152 2.11 3.23 13.75
N LEU A 153 2.93 2.99 14.78
CA LEU A 153 3.22 3.97 15.83
C LEU A 153 3.88 5.22 15.24
N GLY A 154 4.91 5.04 14.40
CA GLY A 154 5.59 6.14 13.73
C GLY A 154 4.69 6.93 12.80
N ALA A 155 3.89 6.27 11.98
CA ALA A 155 2.91 6.91 11.09
C ALA A 155 1.85 7.68 11.88
N SER A 156 1.34 7.11 12.97
CA SER A 156 0.34 7.72 13.82
C SER A 156 0.88 8.97 14.53
N THR A 157 2.08 8.89 15.09
CA THR A 157 2.77 10.03 15.74
C THR A 157 2.96 11.18 14.74
N ALA A 158 3.47 10.88 13.54
CA ALA A 158 3.62 11.84 12.46
C ALA A 158 2.29 12.48 12.03
N SER A 159 1.24 11.66 11.93
CA SER A 159 -0.12 12.11 11.60
C SER A 159 -0.67 13.07 12.67
N VAL A 160 -0.44 12.79 13.96
CA VAL A 160 -0.86 13.67 15.07
C VAL A 160 -0.14 15.01 15.00
N ILE A 161 1.19 14.99 14.79
CA ILE A 161 2.02 16.22 14.66
C ILE A 161 1.51 17.04 13.46
N GLY A 162 1.39 16.42 12.28
CA GLY A 162 0.98 17.12 11.06
C GLY A 162 -0.42 17.74 11.15
N ARG A 163 -1.38 17.02 11.71
CA ARG A 163 -2.75 17.53 11.93
C ARG A 163 -2.81 18.59 13.02
N GLY A 164 -2.05 18.42 14.10
CA GLY A 164 -1.99 19.39 15.20
C GLY A 164 -1.51 20.77 14.71
N LEU A 165 -0.58 20.79 13.76
CA LEU A 165 -0.08 22.00 13.11
C LEU A 165 -0.97 22.48 11.94
N GLY A 166 -2.03 21.76 11.62
CA GLY A 166 -2.97 22.10 10.53
C GLY A 166 -2.32 22.07 9.15
N LEU A 167 -1.39 21.14 8.91
CA LEU A 167 -0.73 21.01 7.61
C LEU A 167 -1.71 20.56 6.52
N PRO A 168 -1.47 20.91 5.24
CA PRO A 168 -2.19 20.39 4.08
C PRO A 168 -2.08 18.86 3.98
N ARG A 169 -2.96 18.25 3.17
CA ARG A 169 -3.05 16.78 3.02
C ARG A 169 -1.74 16.13 2.56
N LEU A 170 -1.07 16.71 1.57
CA LEU A 170 0.15 16.12 0.99
C LEU A 170 1.33 16.09 1.97
N PRO A 171 1.70 17.17 2.68
CA PRO A 171 2.68 17.14 3.76
C PRO A 171 2.36 16.13 4.87
N VAL A 172 1.09 16.01 5.31
CA VAL A 172 0.69 15.02 6.32
C VAL A 172 0.94 13.60 5.82
N ARG A 173 0.64 13.31 4.55
CA ARG A 173 0.92 12.03 3.91
C ARG A 173 2.41 11.72 3.87
N TYR A 174 3.26 12.70 3.51
CA TYR A 174 4.71 12.52 3.50
C TYR A 174 5.27 12.29 4.90
N LEU A 175 4.80 13.04 5.90
CA LEU A 175 5.21 12.86 7.29
C LEU A 175 4.77 11.50 7.85
N ALA A 176 3.55 11.03 7.56
CA ALA A 176 3.09 9.70 7.97
C ALA A 176 3.95 8.59 7.37
N SER A 177 4.31 8.72 6.08
CA SER A 177 5.25 7.79 5.43
C SER A 177 6.65 7.87 6.02
N ALA A 178 7.12 9.07 6.38
CA ALA A 178 8.41 9.30 7.03
C ALA A 178 8.44 8.71 8.45
N GLY A 179 7.36 8.83 9.22
CA GLY A 179 7.22 8.20 10.53
C GLY A 179 7.24 6.66 10.44
N THR A 180 6.55 6.09 9.44
CA THR A 180 6.64 4.65 9.12
C THR A 180 8.07 4.22 8.86
N ALA A 181 8.75 4.92 7.95
CA ALA A 181 10.13 4.66 7.56
C ALA A 181 11.09 4.75 8.76
N ALA A 182 10.95 5.81 9.55
CA ALA A 182 11.76 6.06 10.74
C ALA A 182 11.60 4.97 11.80
N GLY A 183 10.37 4.48 12.02
CA GLY A 183 10.12 3.35 12.90
C GLY A 183 10.85 2.09 12.47
N ILE A 184 10.75 1.72 11.18
CA ILE A 184 11.44 0.57 10.60
C ILE A 184 12.97 0.76 10.64
N ALA A 185 13.45 1.96 10.30
CA ALA A 185 14.87 2.31 10.33
C ALA A 185 15.49 2.09 11.71
N ALA A 186 14.81 2.54 12.77
CA ALA A 186 15.26 2.34 14.15
C ALA A 186 15.20 0.87 14.59
N ALA A 187 14.16 0.12 14.18
CA ALA A 187 13.97 -1.27 14.57
C ALA A 187 15.05 -2.20 14.00
N PHE A 188 15.44 -1.97 12.74
CA PHE A 188 16.41 -2.83 12.03
C PHE A 188 17.80 -2.21 11.90
N ASN A 189 18.02 -1.02 12.44
CA ASN A 189 19.24 -0.26 12.24
C ASN A 189 19.57 -0.04 10.75
N ALA A 190 18.54 0.24 9.94
CA ALA A 190 18.60 0.23 8.49
C ALA A 190 17.89 1.46 7.89
N PRO A 191 18.53 2.66 7.93
CA PRO A 191 17.89 3.91 7.50
C PRO A 191 17.56 3.96 6.02
N LEU A 192 18.40 3.43 5.13
CA LEU A 192 18.10 3.39 3.69
C LEU A 192 16.97 2.40 3.39
N ALA A 193 16.99 1.22 4.00
CA ALA A 193 15.93 0.24 3.85
C ALA A 193 14.58 0.79 4.32
N GLY A 194 14.55 1.47 5.47
CA GLY A 194 13.35 2.15 5.96
C GLY A 194 12.81 3.18 4.96
N ALA A 195 13.72 3.99 4.38
CA ALA A 195 13.35 5.00 3.38
C ALA A 195 12.76 4.35 2.11
N PHE A 196 13.41 3.33 1.58
CA PHE A 196 12.90 2.63 0.39
C PHE A 196 11.63 1.83 0.67
N PHE A 197 11.45 1.28 1.86
CA PHE A 197 10.19 0.66 2.26
C PHE A 197 9.02 1.64 2.17
N ALA A 198 9.19 2.87 2.66
CA ALA A 198 8.15 3.87 2.55
C ALA A 198 7.85 4.27 1.09
N LEU A 199 8.85 4.31 0.22
CA LEU A 199 8.67 4.63 -1.20
C LEU A 199 8.06 3.47 -2.00
N GLU A 200 8.57 2.23 -1.82
CA GLU A 200 8.13 1.06 -2.58
C GLU A 200 6.78 0.52 -2.10
N VAL A 201 6.58 0.44 -0.77
CA VAL A 201 5.44 -0.27 -0.18
C VAL A 201 4.32 0.70 0.23
N ILE A 202 4.65 1.83 0.87
CA ILE A 202 3.64 2.73 1.42
C ILE A 202 3.15 3.73 0.37
N LEU A 203 4.07 4.47 -0.25
CA LEU A 203 3.73 5.48 -1.26
C LEU A 203 3.50 4.85 -2.64
N MET A 204 4.14 3.69 -2.91
CA MET A 204 4.17 3.02 -4.22
C MET A 204 4.53 3.99 -5.35
N GLY A 205 5.51 4.86 -5.09
CA GLY A 205 5.97 5.86 -6.05
C GLY A 205 7.13 6.68 -5.49
N PHE A 206 7.97 7.17 -6.39
CA PHE A 206 9.13 7.98 -6.07
C PHE A 206 8.81 9.47 -6.28
N SER A 207 9.13 10.29 -5.26
CA SER A 207 9.10 11.74 -5.32
C SER A 207 10.32 12.27 -4.58
N ALA A 208 11.06 13.19 -5.20
CA ALA A 208 12.26 13.78 -4.61
C ALA A 208 11.94 14.52 -3.30
N ASP A 209 10.82 15.24 -3.23
CA ASP A 209 10.38 15.94 -2.01
C ASP A 209 10.04 14.95 -0.89
N ALA A 210 9.35 13.85 -1.21
CA ALA A 210 9.05 12.79 -0.25
C ALA A 210 10.35 12.10 0.23
N PHE A 211 11.28 11.82 -0.68
CA PHE A 211 12.54 11.16 -0.37
C PHE A 211 13.35 11.94 0.68
N ILE A 212 13.50 13.26 0.50
CA ILE A 212 14.25 14.12 1.46
C ILE A 212 13.61 14.04 2.86
N VAL A 213 12.27 14.19 2.94
CA VAL A 213 11.52 14.16 4.21
C VAL A 213 11.70 12.79 4.90
N ILE A 214 11.61 11.71 4.14
CA ILE A 214 11.71 10.34 4.65
C ILE A 214 13.14 10.05 5.13
N VAL A 215 14.16 10.39 4.35
CA VAL A 215 15.56 10.13 4.71
C VAL A 215 15.95 10.91 5.98
N LEU A 216 15.54 12.20 6.09
CA LEU A 216 15.81 12.98 7.30
C LEU A 216 15.19 12.32 8.55
N ALA A 217 13.97 11.79 8.43
CA ALA A 217 13.32 11.10 9.53
C ALA A 217 14.03 9.76 9.86
N CYS A 218 14.43 8.98 8.86
CA CYS A 218 15.13 7.71 9.06
C CYS A 218 16.49 7.93 9.75
N VAL A 219 17.30 8.88 9.26
CA VAL A 219 18.62 9.15 9.83
C VAL A 219 18.49 9.64 11.28
N SER A 220 17.61 10.59 11.56
CA SER A 220 17.44 11.10 12.93
C SER A 220 16.92 10.02 13.89
N SER A 221 16.05 9.13 13.42
CA SER A 221 15.55 7.98 14.18
C SER A 221 16.66 6.97 14.50
N THR A 222 17.45 6.60 13.49
CA THR A 222 18.55 5.65 13.64
C THR A 222 19.65 6.19 14.56
N VAL A 223 20.02 7.46 14.40
CA VAL A 223 21.00 8.10 15.31
C VAL A 223 20.52 8.06 16.76
N LEU A 224 19.25 8.37 17.02
CA LEU A 224 18.69 8.29 18.37
C LEU A 224 18.71 6.85 18.91
N SER A 225 18.30 5.88 18.09
CA SER A 225 18.30 4.46 18.46
C SER A 225 19.71 3.98 18.79
N HIS A 226 20.73 4.36 18.00
CA HIS A 226 22.14 4.05 18.27
C HIS A 226 22.63 4.60 19.60
N HIS A 227 22.27 5.83 19.93
CA HIS A 227 22.68 6.43 21.21
C HIS A 227 22.05 5.75 22.43
N LEU A 228 20.84 5.19 22.29
CA LEU A 228 20.11 4.60 23.40
C LEU A 228 20.32 3.08 23.54
N LEU A 229 20.44 2.35 22.43
CA LEU A 229 20.55 0.88 22.41
C LEU A 229 21.94 0.37 21.98
N GLY A 230 22.82 1.25 21.48
CA GLY A 230 24.11 0.88 20.92
C GLY A 230 24.07 0.54 19.43
N THR A 231 25.25 0.31 18.84
CA THR A 231 25.46 0.12 17.39
C THR A 231 25.70 -1.35 17.03
N THR A 232 24.96 -2.28 17.61
CA THR A 232 25.13 -3.70 17.26
C THR A 232 24.47 -4.00 15.92
N LEU A 233 25.20 -4.66 15.01
CA LEU A 233 24.62 -5.24 13.81
C LEU A 233 23.58 -6.28 14.23
N SER A 234 22.41 -6.26 13.60
CA SER A 234 21.34 -7.20 13.91
C SER A 234 21.73 -8.65 13.60
N LEU A 235 22.66 -8.84 12.65
CA LEU A 235 23.21 -10.12 12.23
C LEU A 235 24.74 -10.04 12.19
N SER A 236 25.41 -10.71 13.12
CA SER A 236 26.88 -10.82 13.11
C SER A 236 27.30 -12.07 12.35
N LEU A 237 27.71 -11.87 11.09
CA LEU A 237 28.17 -12.95 10.22
C LEU A 237 29.66 -12.78 9.91
N PRO A 238 30.41 -13.89 9.70
CA PRO A 238 31.75 -13.80 9.12
C PRO A 238 31.69 -13.20 7.73
N TYR A 239 32.85 -12.73 7.23
CA TYR A 239 32.92 -12.21 5.85
C TYR A 239 32.44 -13.29 4.85
N LEU A 240 31.48 -12.93 4.00
CA LEU A 240 30.86 -13.82 3.03
C LEU A 240 31.22 -13.35 1.62
N ASP A 241 31.76 -14.24 0.80
CA ASP A 241 32.10 -13.98 -0.60
C ASP A 241 31.58 -15.10 -1.51
N LEU A 242 31.22 -14.72 -2.73
CA LEU A 242 30.85 -15.63 -3.83
C LEU A 242 31.99 -15.60 -4.85
N SER A 243 32.82 -16.63 -4.85
CA SER A 243 33.99 -16.74 -5.69
C SER A 243 33.75 -17.54 -6.98
N GLY A 244 32.82 -17.09 -7.85
CA GLY A 244 32.68 -17.71 -9.16
C GLY A 244 31.34 -17.45 -9.88
N ASP A 245 31.41 -17.24 -11.20
CA ASP A 245 30.26 -16.93 -12.05
C ASP A 245 29.22 -18.07 -12.08
N ALA A 246 29.63 -19.33 -11.93
CA ALA A 246 28.73 -20.47 -11.87
C ALA A 246 27.75 -20.41 -10.67
N GLN A 247 28.14 -19.73 -9.59
CA GLN A 247 27.30 -19.59 -8.40
C GLN A 247 26.13 -18.61 -8.65
N LEU A 248 26.23 -17.67 -9.60
CA LEU A 248 25.14 -16.77 -9.98
C LEU A 248 23.93 -17.54 -10.55
N GLY A 249 24.17 -18.67 -11.22
CA GLY A 249 23.06 -19.56 -11.68
C GLY A 249 22.26 -20.13 -10.50
N TRP A 250 22.94 -20.55 -9.43
CA TRP A 250 22.29 -21.03 -8.21
C TRP A 250 21.56 -19.90 -7.46
N VAL A 251 22.14 -18.69 -7.44
CA VAL A 251 21.50 -17.48 -6.90
C VAL A 251 20.21 -17.15 -7.65
N ALA A 252 20.24 -17.24 -8.98
CA ALA A 252 19.05 -17.03 -9.81
C ALA A 252 17.95 -18.06 -9.50
N LEU A 253 18.31 -19.34 -9.38
CA LEU A 253 17.37 -20.39 -9.00
C LEU A 253 16.79 -20.15 -7.59
N LEU A 254 17.64 -19.81 -6.61
CA LEU A 254 17.19 -19.46 -5.25
C LEU A 254 16.24 -18.26 -5.28
N GLY A 255 16.49 -17.25 -6.14
CA GLY A 255 15.59 -16.12 -6.33
C GLY A 255 14.18 -16.54 -6.75
N VAL A 256 14.08 -17.40 -7.76
CA VAL A 256 12.78 -17.92 -8.25
C VAL A 256 12.08 -18.78 -7.18
N VAL A 257 12.81 -19.70 -6.53
CA VAL A 257 12.29 -20.54 -5.45
C VAL A 257 11.85 -19.69 -4.26
N GLY A 258 12.67 -18.70 -3.85
CA GLY A 258 12.36 -17.77 -2.77
C GLY A 258 11.10 -16.94 -3.04
N GLY A 259 10.93 -16.47 -4.29
CA GLY A 259 9.70 -15.82 -4.73
C GLY A 259 8.47 -16.72 -4.58
N GLY A 260 8.58 -18.00 -4.98
CA GLY A 260 7.53 -19.02 -4.81
C GLY A 260 7.19 -19.28 -3.34
N VAL A 261 8.21 -19.43 -2.47
CA VAL A 261 8.02 -19.63 -1.02
C VAL A 261 7.41 -18.40 -0.35
N GLY A 262 7.81 -17.18 -0.75
CA GLY A 262 7.20 -15.94 -0.24
C GLY A 262 5.70 -15.85 -0.53
N ILE A 263 5.28 -16.20 -1.75
CA ILE A 263 3.84 -16.30 -2.09
C ILE A 263 3.17 -17.47 -1.38
N GLY A 264 3.86 -18.60 -1.22
CA GLY A 264 3.38 -19.75 -0.44
C GLY A 264 3.08 -19.34 1.01
N PHE A 265 3.98 -18.59 1.65
CA PHE A 265 3.78 -18.04 3.00
C PHE A 265 2.57 -17.11 3.06
N MET A 266 2.47 -16.17 2.13
CA MET A 266 1.31 -15.27 2.06
C MET A 266 0.00 -16.06 1.96
N ARG A 267 -0.10 -17.04 1.05
CA ARG A 267 -1.30 -17.87 0.88
C ARG A 267 -1.61 -18.69 2.12
N LEU A 268 -0.60 -19.33 2.70
CA LEU A 268 -0.75 -20.15 3.90
C LEU A 268 -1.30 -19.30 5.08
N ARG A 269 -0.75 -18.08 5.28
CA ARG A 269 -1.23 -17.14 6.30
C ARG A 269 -2.74 -16.90 6.16
N PHE A 270 -3.22 -16.61 4.96
CA PHE A 270 -4.64 -16.32 4.76
C PHE A 270 -5.51 -17.57 4.82
N ILE A 271 -5.03 -18.73 4.37
CA ILE A 271 -5.75 -20.01 4.52
C ILE A 271 -5.92 -20.34 6.02
N VAL A 272 -4.85 -20.24 6.81
CA VAL A 272 -4.88 -20.49 8.25
C VAL A 272 -5.81 -19.50 8.95
N LEU A 273 -5.74 -18.20 8.59
CA LEU A 273 -6.64 -17.17 9.12
C LEU A 273 -8.12 -17.50 8.83
N ASP A 274 -8.44 -17.92 7.61
CA ASP A 274 -9.81 -18.29 7.22
C ASP A 274 -10.31 -19.54 7.95
N VAL A 275 -9.46 -20.55 8.09
CA VAL A 275 -9.77 -21.79 8.84
C VAL A 275 -10.03 -21.48 10.31
N LEU A 276 -9.13 -20.74 10.95
CA LEU A 276 -9.27 -20.39 12.37
C LEU A 276 -10.44 -19.45 12.61
N THR A 277 -10.70 -18.50 11.70
CA THR A 277 -11.88 -17.64 11.82
C THR A 277 -13.18 -18.44 11.78
N ARG A 278 -13.29 -19.44 10.88
CA ARG A 278 -14.45 -20.35 10.84
C ARG A 278 -14.55 -21.22 12.10
N ALA A 279 -13.41 -21.70 12.63
CA ALA A 279 -13.38 -22.46 13.88
C ALA A 279 -13.85 -21.61 15.06
N TRP A 280 -13.37 -20.39 15.21
CA TRP A 280 -13.79 -19.44 16.25
C TRP A 280 -15.28 -19.12 16.17
N GLN A 281 -15.81 -18.94 14.95
CA GLN A 281 -17.25 -18.71 14.74
C GLN A 281 -18.09 -19.92 15.17
N ARG A 282 -17.64 -21.15 14.84
CA ARG A 282 -18.35 -22.39 15.25
C ARG A 282 -18.34 -22.61 16.75
N LEU A 283 -17.21 -22.30 17.40
CA LEU A 283 -17.04 -22.46 18.84
C LEU A 283 -17.70 -21.33 19.65
N GLY A 284 -18.16 -20.25 19.00
CA GLY A 284 -18.77 -19.11 19.69
C GLY A 284 -17.81 -18.32 20.58
N VAL A 285 -16.48 -18.43 20.37
CA VAL A 285 -15.48 -17.78 21.21
C VAL A 285 -15.42 -16.27 20.91
N PRO A 286 -15.64 -15.41 21.92
CA PRO A 286 -15.59 -13.96 21.73
C PRO A 286 -14.17 -13.50 21.36
N ILE A 287 -14.09 -12.41 20.58
CA ILE A 287 -12.82 -11.90 20.01
C ILE A 287 -11.76 -11.67 21.10
N TRP A 288 -12.15 -11.11 22.24
CA TRP A 288 -11.24 -10.82 23.35
C TRP A 288 -10.62 -12.07 24.01
N ALA A 289 -11.28 -13.23 23.92
CA ALA A 289 -10.80 -14.47 24.54
C ALA A 289 -9.92 -15.31 23.59
N ARG A 290 -9.96 -15.05 22.27
CA ARG A 290 -9.25 -15.84 21.26
C ARG A 290 -7.74 -15.92 21.50
N PRO A 291 -7.02 -14.80 21.78
CA PRO A 291 -5.58 -14.87 22.00
C PRO A 291 -5.20 -15.67 23.25
N GLY A 292 -6.00 -15.57 24.32
CA GLY A 292 -5.77 -16.36 25.53
C GLY A 292 -5.87 -17.87 25.29
N ILE A 293 -6.96 -18.31 24.62
CA ILE A 293 -7.14 -19.71 24.23
C ILE A 293 -6.11 -20.12 23.17
N GLY A 294 -5.88 -19.26 22.18
CA GLY A 294 -4.91 -19.48 21.11
C GLY A 294 -3.47 -19.60 21.62
N GLY A 295 -3.17 -18.99 22.77
CA GLY A 295 -1.88 -19.11 23.44
C GLY A 295 -1.49 -20.55 23.75
N LEU A 296 -2.46 -21.42 24.07
CA LEU A 296 -2.21 -22.86 24.25
C LEU A 296 -1.70 -23.52 22.96
N ALA A 297 -2.30 -23.19 21.81
CA ALA A 297 -1.88 -23.74 20.54
C ALA A 297 -0.48 -23.24 20.14
N VAL A 298 -0.19 -21.94 20.35
CA VAL A 298 1.14 -21.38 20.16
C VAL A 298 2.15 -22.05 21.08
N GLY A 299 1.84 -22.18 22.36
CA GLY A 299 2.69 -22.84 23.36
C GLY A 299 2.97 -24.30 23.04
N THR A 300 2.01 -25.04 22.45
CA THR A 300 2.21 -26.42 22.00
C THR A 300 3.25 -26.48 20.88
N VAL A 301 3.24 -25.52 19.94
CA VAL A 301 4.29 -25.42 18.90
C VAL A 301 5.64 -25.15 19.54
N LEU A 302 5.72 -24.29 20.57
CA LEU A 302 6.96 -23.95 21.24
C LEU A 302 7.53 -25.09 22.09
N LEU A 303 6.70 -26.01 22.59
CA LEU A 303 7.16 -27.22 23.28
C LEU A 303 7.94 -28.16 22.33
N VAL A 304 7.53 -28.22 21.05
CA VAL A 304 8.16 -29.06 20.05
C VAL A 304 9.33 -28.34 19.38
N LEU A 305 9.18 -27.06 19.13
CA LEU A 305 10.15 -26.21 18.40
C LEU A 305 10.38 -24.89 19.14
N PRO A 306 11.19 -24.87 20.18
CA PRO A 306 11.47 -23.67 20.96
C PRO A 306 12.14 -22.56 20.15
N GLU A 307 12.75 -22.89 19.00
CA GLU A 307 13.30 -21.94 18.03
C GLU A 307 12.27 -20.97 17.47
N MET A 308 10.97 -21.30 17.56
CA MET A 308 9.88 -20.46 17.04
C MET A 308 9.47 -19.34 18.01
N TYR A 309 10.06 -19.26 19.21
CA TYR A 309 9.73 -18.25 20.21
C TYR A 309 10.07 -16.83 19.71
N GLY A 310 9.09 -15.93 19.75
CA GLY A 310 9.23 -14.51 19.40
C GLY A 310 9.74 -14.27 17.98
N GLU A 311 10.72 -13.40 17.85
CA GLU A 311 11.37 -13.07 16.57
C GLU A 311 12.25 -14.19 16.05
N SER A 312 12.80 -15.05 16.94
CA SER A 312 13.68 -16.18 16.61
C SER A 312 15.08 -15.75 16.10
N SER A 313 15.58 -14.59 16.55
CA SER A 313 16.82 -13.98 16.01
C SER A 313 18.04 -14.86 16.23
N ALA A 314 18.21 -15.45 17.43
CA ALA A 314 19.34 -16.32 17.73
C ALA A 314 19.27 -17.66 16.97
N ALA A 315 18.06 -18.18 16.71
CA ALA A 315 17.88 -19.37 15.88
C ALA A 315 18.25 -19.09 14.42
N LEU A 316 17.89 -17.90 13.88
CA LEU A 316 18.30 -17.47 12.55
C LEU A 316 19.85 -17.37 12.45
N ASN A 317 20.49 -16.72 13.43
CA ASN A 317 21.95 -16.62 13.46
C ASN A 317 22.62 -18.01 13.45
N ARG A 318 22.10 -18.99 14.21
CA ARG A 318 22.59 -20.38 14.17
C ARG A 318 22.39 -21.06 12.81
N ALA A 319 21.26 -20.79 12.15
CA ALA A 319 20.99 -21.30 10.80
C ALA A 319 21.99 -20.77 9.77
N LEU A 320 22.24 -19.45 9.80
CA LEU A 320 23.21 -18.78 8.93
C LEU A 320 24.67 -19.20 9.21
N ALA A 321 24.98 -19.52 10.48
CA ALA A 321 26.28 -20.05 10.88
C ALA A 321 26.48 -21.53 10.50
N GLY A 322 25.52 -22.17 9.82
CA GLY A 322 25.62 -23.57 9.37
C GLY A 322 25.53 -24.60 10.50
N ARG A 323 24.96 -24.22 11.67
CA ARG A 323 24.89 -25.10 12.85
C ARG A 323 23.71 -26.08 12.82
N TYR A 324 22.86 -26.01 11.82
CA TYR A 324 21.69 -26.87 11.69
C TYR A 324 21.82 -27.81 10.49
N THR A 325 21.25 -29.00 10.63
CA THR A 325 21.18 -29.98 9.54
C THR A 325 20.18 -29.53 8.48
N LEU A 326 20.33 -30.03 7.24
CA LEU A 326 19.41 -29.74 6.13
C LEU A 326 17.94 -30.01 6.50
N THR A 327 17.66 -31.17 7.13
CA THR A 327 16.30 -31.55 7.55
C THR A 327 15.73 -30.56 8.56
N LEU A 328 16.52 -30.13 9.53
CA LEU A 328 16.09 -29.16 10.54
C LEU A 328 15.85 -27.79 9.91
N LEU A 329 16.70 -27.33 8.99
CA LEU A 329 16.52 -26.06 8.27
C LEU A 329 15.19 -26.01 7.49
N LEU A 330 14.87 -27.10 6.76
CA LEU A 330 13.60 -27.20 6.03
C LEU A 330 12.39 -27.27 6.98
N MET A 331 12.54 -27.98 8.10
CA MET A 331 11.52 -28.05 9.14
C MET A 331 11.30 -26.68 9.79
N LEU A 332 12.35 -25.93 10.12
CA LEU A 332 12.27 -24.58 10.70
C LEU A 332 11.61 -23.59 9.72
N CYS A 333 11.93 -23.70 8.40
CA CYS A 333 11.29 -22.92 7.36
C CYS A 333 9.77 -23.14 7.35
N ALA A 334 9.32 -24.37 7.27
CA ALA A 334 7.89 -24.73 7.27
C ALA A 334 7.21 -24.39 8.60
N ALA A 335 7.90 -24.65 9.72
CA ALA A 335 7.41 -24.33 11.06
C ALA A 335 7.19 -22.84 11.27
N LYS A 336 8.11 -21.98 10.80
CA LYS A 336 7.96 -20.52 10.92
C LYS A 336 6.77 -20.01 10.11
N MET A 337 6.56 -20.53 8.90
CA MET A 337 5.39 -20.20 8.10
C MET A 337 4.08 -20.54 8.85
N LEU A 338 4.02 -21.72 9.46
CA LEU A 338 2.85 -22.18 10.20
C LEU A 338 2.68 -21.43 11.53
N ALA A 339 3.73 -21.30 12.34
CA ALA A 339 3.71 -20.66 13.64
C ALA A 339 3.27 -19.19 13.55
N THR A 340 3.82 -18.45 12.56
CA THR A 340 3.40 -17.06 12.31
C THR A 340 1.93 -16.98 11.88
N SER A 341 1.52 -17.85 10.96
CA SER A 341 0.14 -17.90 10.49
C SER A 341 -0.84 -18.25 11.60
N MET A 342 -0.48 -19.19 12.47
CA MET A 342 -1.27 -19.57 13.65
C MET A 342 -1.32 -18.44 14.67
N THR A 343 -0.19 -17.83 15.03
CA THR A 343 -0.15 -16.71 16.00
C THR A 343 -1.12 -15.60 15.59
N LEU A 344 -1.07 -15.15 14.33
CA LEU A 344 -1.98 -14.12 13.82
C LEU A 344 -3.43 -14.61 13.74
N GLY A 345 -3.66 -15.84 13.29
CA GLY A 345 -5.00 -16.43 13.19
C GLY A 345 -5.67 -16.69 14.54
N MET A 346 -4.89 -16.86 15.61
CA MET A 346 -5.37 -16.97 17.00
C MET A 346 -5.74 -15.61 17.61
N GLY A 347 -5.53 -14.50 16.90
CA GLY A 347 -5.91 -13.16 17.33
C GLY A 347 -4.80 -12.40 18.05
N PHE A 348 -3.59 -12.92 18.06
CA PHE A 348 -2.41 -12.15 18.45
C PHE A 348 -2.06 -11.12 17.37
N VAL A 349 -1.25 -10.15 17.72
CA VAL A 349 -0.85 -9.05 16.84
C VAL A 349 0.66 -8.97 16.67
N GLY A 350 1.10 -8.58 15.47
CA GLY A 350 2.51 -8.43 15.13
C GLY A 350 2.72 -8.34 13.62
N GLY A 351 3.96 -8.17 13.21
CA GLY A 351 4.37 -8.09 11.82
C GLY A 351 4.68 -9.47 11.19
N VAL A 352 4.82 -9.45 9.88
CA VAL A 352 5.11 -10.65 9.06
C VAL A 352 6.44 -10.52 8.29
N PHE A 353 7.10 -9.39 8.45
CA PHE A 353 8.33 -9.02 7.78
C PHE A 353 9.52 -9.85 8.35
N ALA A 354 9.82 -9.74 9.65
CA ALA A 354 10.88 -10.53 10.29
C ALA A 354 10.65 -12.04 10.12
N PRO A 355 9.43 -12.60 10.27
CA PRO A 355 9.16 -14.00 9.89
C PRO A 355 9.53 -14.33 8.44
N SER A 356 9.29 -13.43 7.47
CA SER A 356 9.67 -13.69 6.07
C SER A 356 11.19 -13.75 5.87
N LEU A 357 11.95 -12.94 6.62
CA LEU A 357 13.41 -13.02 6.63
C LEU A 357 13.90 -14.35 7.23
N PHE A 358 13.29 -14.80 8.33
CA PHE A 358 13.63 -16.10 8.93
C PHE A 358 13.36 -17.25 7.96
N ILE A 359 12.19 -17.27 7.32
CA ILE A 359 11.82 -18.27 6.30
C ILE A 359 12.85 -18.27 5.16
N GLY A 360 13.22 -17.07 4.68
CA GLY A 360 14.21 -16.92 3.63
C GLY A 360 15.61 -17.36 4.04
N GLY A 361 16.01 -17.00 5.27
CA GLY A 361 17.32 -17.37 5.82
C GLY A 361 17.48 -18.89 5.98
N THR A 362 16.47 -19.55 6.54
CA THR A 362 16.48 -21.02 6.69
C THR A 362 16.37 -21.76 5.38
N LEU A 363 15.54 -21.28 4.44
CA LEU A 363 15.44 -21.81 3.07
C LEU A 363 16.78 -21.67 2.32
N GLY A 364 17.38 -20.48 2.37
CA GLY A 364 18.64 -20.19 1.70
C GLY A 364 19.81 -20.98 2.32
N ALA A 365 19.85 -21.10 3.65
CA ALA A 365 20.84 -21.93 4.32
C ALA A 365 20.71 -23.42 3.94
N ALA A 366 19.48 -23.94 3.87
CA ALA A 366 19.21 -25.30 3.38
C ALA A 366 19.66 -25.47 1.93
N PHE A 367 19.35 -24.48 1.06
CA PHE A 367 19.77 -24.49 -0.33
C PHE A 367 21.30 -24.47 -0.47
N GLY A 368 22.01 -23.62 0.29
CA GLY A 368 23.46 -23.53 0.29
C GLY A 368 24.12 -24.85 0.72
N THR A 369 23.61 -25.47 1.78
CA THR A 369 24.07 -26.78 2.25
C THR A 369 23.89 -27.88 1.21
N LEU A 370 22.81 -27.81 0.40
CA LEU A 370 22.53 -28.78 -0.67
C LEU A 370 23.43 -28.58 -1.89
N VAL A 371 23.63 -27.32 -2.32
CA VAL A 371 24.30 -26.99 -3.59
C VAL A 371 25.81 -26.95 -3.47
N ALA A 372 26.32 -26.55 -2.30
CA ALA A 372 27.75 -26.40 -2.04
C ALA A 372 28.16 -27.02 -0.68
N PRO A 373 27.99 -28.34 -0.50
CA PRO A 373 28.22 -29.00 0.78
C PRO A 373 29.67 -28.92 1.27
N SER A 374 30.62 -28.78 0.34
CA SER A 374 32.06 -28.66 0.65
C SER A 374 32.51 -27.24 0.99
N TYR A 375 31.63 -26.23 0.81
CA TYR A 375 31.92 -24.83 1.09
C TYR A 375 31.28 -24.42 2.42
N ALA A 376 32.11 -24.36 3.48
CA ALA A 376 31.62 -24.09 4.83
C ALA A 376 30.75 -22.79 4.97
N PRO A 377 31.04 -21.67 4.27
CA PRO A 377 30.18 -20.48 4.32
C PRO A 377 28.89 -20.56 3.52
N ALA A 378 28.63 -21.64 2.76
CA ALA A 378 27.47 -21.73 1.86
C ALA A 378 26.13 -21.46 2.55
N ALA A 379 25.92 -22.00 3.73
CA ALA A 379 24.70 -21.76 4.51
C ALA A 379 24.48 -20.27 4.81
N GLY A 380 25.55 -19.55 5.19
CA GLY A 380 25.49 -18.11 5.45
C GLY A 380 25.23 -17.30 4.19
N VAL A 381 26.01 -17.55 3.12
CA VAL A 381 25.91 -16.82 1.85
C VAL A 381 24.51 -16.96 1.25
N PHE A 382 24.09 -18.21 0.99
CA PHE A 382 22.78 -18.48 0.40
C PHE A 382 21.63 -18.16 1.38
N GLY A 383 21.87 -18.28 2.70
CA GLY A 383 20.92 -17.86 3.72
C GLY A 383 20.60 -16.37 3.64
N VAL A 384 21.62 -15.52 3.59
CA VAL A 384 21.48 -14.06 3.46
C VAL A 384 20.76 -13.69 2.14
N ILE A 385 21.13 -14.34 1.03
CA ILE A 385 20.47 -14.13 -0.26
C ILE A 385 19.00 -14.59 -0.20
N GLY A 386 18.75 -15.74 0.44
CA GLY A 386 17.39 -16.27 0.62
C GLY A 386 16.48 -15.34 1.44
N MET A 387 17.04 -14.68 2.51
CA MET A 387 16.30 -13.67 3.27
C MET A 387 15.75 -12.58 2.34
N GLY A 388 16.62 -12.00 1.50
CA GLY A 388 16.22 -10.97 0.53
C GLY A 388 15.22 -11.50 -0.50
N ALA A 389 15.44 -12.71 -1.05
CA ALA A 389 14.59 -13.31 -2.07
C ALA A 389 13.16 -13.59 -1.58
N VAL A 390 13.00 -14.21 -0.41
CA VAL A 390 11.67 -14.51 0.14
C VAL A 390 10.92 -13.24 0.50
N PHE A 391 11.59 -12.27 1.14
CA PHE A 391 10.97 -10.99 1.45
C PHE A 391 10.56 -10.22 0.19
N ALA A 392 11.48 -10.10 -0.81
CA ALA A 392 11.17 -9.43 -2.07
C ALA A 392 10.02 -10.12 -2.82
N GLY A 393 9.95 -11.45 -2.80
CA GLY A 393 8.85 -12.21 -3.38
C GLY A 393 7.52 -11.99 -2.68
N ALA A 394 7.52 -11.92 -1.35
CA ALA A 394 6.31 -11.74 -0.55
C ALA A 394 5.78 -10.28 -0.59
N ALA A 395 6.69 -9.29 -0.47
CA ALA A 395 6.37 -7.87 -0.37
C ALA A 395 6.38 -7.12 -1.71
N ARG A 396 7.06 -7.67 -2.73
CA ARG A 396 7.37 -6.99 -4.02
C ARG A 396 8.14 -5.69 -3.85
N ALA A 397 9.06 -5.69 -2.91
CA ALA A 397 9.93 -4.57 -2.57
C ALA A 397 11.40 -4.96 -2.72
N PRO A 398 11.91 -5.12 -3.96
CA PRO A 398 13.27 -5.59 -4.19
C PRO A 398 14.35 -4.61 -3.72
N MET A 399 14.15 -3.28 -3.89
CA MET A 399 15.12 -2.29 -3.41
C MET A 399 15.21 -2.28 -1.89
N THR A 400 14.07 -2.31 -1.22
CA THR A 400 13.99 -2.44 0.24
C THR A 400 14.68 -3.71 0.72
N ALA A 401 14.46 -4.85 0.05
CA ALA A 401 15.06 -6.14 0.41
C ALA A 401 16.59 -6.09 0.34
N VAL A 402 17.15 -5.59 -0.76
CA VAL A 402 18.60 -5.48 -0.96
C VAL A 402 19.23 -4.58 0.11
N LEU A 403 18.69 -3.37 0.27
CA LEU A 403 19.24 -2.40 1.22
C LEU A 403 19.14 -2.88 2.66
N LEU A 404 18.00 -3.49 3.03
CA LEU A 404 17.82 -4.04 4.37
C LEU A 404 18.86 -5.08 4.71
N ILE A 405 19.06 -6.05 3.82
CA ILE A 405 20.01 -7.14 4.07
C ILE A 405 21.43 -6.59 4.13
N ILE A 406 21.81 -5.65 3.28
CA ILE A 406 23.14 -5.01 3.32
C ILE A 406 23.34 -4.23 4.62
N GLU A 407 22.36 -3.42 5.03
CA GLU A 407 22.47 -2.63 6.27
C GLU A 407 22.46 -3.50 7.53
N MET A 408 21.69 -4.60 7.55
CA MET A 408 21.64 -5.53 8.69
C MET A 408 22.91 -6.38 8.83
N THR A 409 23.57 -6.73 7.71
CA THR A 409 24.69 -7.69 7.71
C THR A 409 26.05 -7.03 7.50
N GLY A 410 26.09 -5.82 6.91
CA GLY A 410 27.32 -5.16 6.49
C GLY A 410 28.03 -5.84 5.30
N GLN A 411 27.42 -6.82 4.64
CA GLN A 411 28.05 -7.67 3.61
C GLN A 411 27.87 -7.06 2.20
N HIS A 412 28.63 -6.02 1.88
CA HIS A 412 28.54 -5.33 0.58
C HIS A 412 28.92 -6.21 -0.61
N ALA A 413 29.76 -7.23 -0.41
CA ALA A 413 30.16 -8.19 -1.45
C ALA A 413 28.94 -8.95 -2.03
N LEU A 414 27.87 -9.10 -1.26
CA LEU A 414 26.65 -9.79 -1.70
C LEU A 414 25.67 -8.89 -2.45
N LEU A 415 25.99 -7.62 -2.75
CA LEU A 415 25.08 -6.67 -3.40
C LEU A 415 24.57 -7.20 -4.74
N LEU A 416 25.45 -7.62 -5.65
CA LEU A 416 25.07 -8.12 -6.98
C LEU A 416 24.22 -9.41 -6.91
N PRO A 417 24.63 -10.44 -6.14
CA PRO A 417 23.81 -11.63 -5.94
C PRO A 417 22.44 -11.32 -5.34
N LEU A 418 22.36 -10.43 -4.36
CA LEU A 418 21.09 -10.01 -3.75
C LEU A 418 20.18 -9.31 -4.77
N MET A 419 20.73 -8.40 -5.58
CA MET A 419 19.96 -7.73 -6.63
C MET A 419 19.37 -8.75 -7.63
N LEU A 420 20.17 -9.71 -8.09
CA LEU A 420 19.71 -10.75 -9.01
C LEU A 420 18.58 -11.59 -8.38
N ALA A 421 18.80 -12.10 -7.17
CA ALA A 421 17.83 -12.96 -6.48
C ALA A 421 16.51 -12.21 -6.18
N THR A 422 16.59 -10.98 -5.68
CA THR A 422 15.39 -10.21 -5.30
C THR A 422 14.55 -9.78 -6.51
N VAL A 423 15.20 -9.43 -7.62
CA VAL A 423 14.50 -9.08 -8.88
C VAL A 423 13.80 -10.32 -9.44
N LEU A 424 14.49 -11.47 -9.50
CA LEU A 424 13.89 -12.72 -9.98
C LEU A 424 12.77 -13.22 -9.05
N ALA A 425 12.93 -13.07 -7.73
CA ALA A 425 11.88 -13.38 -6.76
C ALA A 425 10.63 -12.51 -6.97
N THR A 426 10.83 -11.20 -7.17
CA THR A 426 9.74 -10.26 -7.46
C THR A 426 9.05 -10.58 -8.77
N PHE A 427 9.81 -10.93 -9.81
CA PHE A 427 9.28 -11.36 -11.09
C PHE A 427 8.43 -12.63 -10.94
N ALA A 428 8.96 -13.69 -10.31
CA ALA A 428 8.23 -14.91 -10.05
C ALA A 428 6.95 -14.67 -9.25
N SER A 429 7.00 -13.78 -8.25
CA SER A 429 5.85 -13.37 -7.44
C SER A 429 4.72 -12.76 -8.29
N ARG A 430 5.04 -11.93 -9.28
CA ARG A 430 4.04 -11.30 -10.16
C ARG A 430 3.25 -12.31 -10.98
N PHE A 431 3.88 -13.41 -11.39
CA PHE A 431 3.18 -14.51 -12.09
C PHE A 431 2.29 -15.34 -11.17
N LEU A 432 2.74 -15.56 -9.92
CA LEU A 432 2.07 -16.47 -9.00
C LEU A 432 0.90 -15.84 -8.24
N SER A 433 0.88 -14.51 -8.06
CA SER A 433 -0.16 -13.81 -7.29
C SER A 433 -0.46 -12.44 -7.89
N ARG A 434 -1.65 -11.91 -7.64
CA ARG A 434 -2.01 -10.51 -7.94
C ARG A 434 -1.71 -9.59 -6.77
N GLY A 435 -1.85 -10.05 -5.52
CA GLY A 435 -1.59 -9.28 -4.31
C GLY A 435 -0.24 -9.60 -3.67
N THR A 436 0.22 -8.72 -2.79
CA THR A 436 1.41 -8.88 -1.94
C THR A 436 1.01 -9.27 -0.53
N LEU A 437 2.00 -9.53 0.33
CA LEU A 437 1.81 -9.81 1.76
C LEU A 437 1.00 -8.71 2.48
N PHE A 438 1.08 -7.46 2.01
CA PHE A 438 0.43 -6.29 2.59
C PHE A 438 -0.85 -5.88 1.86
N THR A 439 -0.89 -6.00 0.53
CA THR A 439 -2.04 -5.55 -0.27
C THR A 439 -3.15 -6.58 -0.37
N GLU A 440 -2.85 -7.88 -0.19
CA GLU A 440 -3.86 -8.94 -0.18
C GLU A 440 -4.91 -8.74 0.91
N GLU A 441 -4.52 -8.19 2.07
CA GLU A 441 -5.45 -7.86 3.14
C GLU A 441 -6.44 -6.77 2.73
N LEU A 442 -5.96 -5.73 2.02
CA LEU A 442 -6.79 -4.66 1.48
C LEU A 442 -7.69 -5.17 0.36
N ARG A 443 -7.15 -5.99 -0.53
CA ARG A 443 -7.92 -6.62 -1.62
C ARG A 443 -9.07 -7.47 -1.09
N ARG A 444 -8.87 -8.23 0.00
CA ARG A 444 -9.92 -9.01 0.66
C ARG A 444 -11.01 -8.15 1.30
N ARG A 445 -10.70 -6.90 1.64
CA ARG A 445 -11.68 -5.90 2.08
C ARG A 445 -12.42 -5.22 0.93
N GLY A 446 -12.09 -5.57 -0.33
CA GLY A 446 -12.65 -4.93 -1.53
C GLY A 446 -11.95 -3.63 -1.92
N GLU A 447 -10.79 -3.34 -1.34
CA GLU A 447 -9.98 -2.17 -1.60
C GLU A 447 -8.75 -2.58 -2.43
N ASP A 448 -8.80 -2.37 -3.74
CA ASP A 448 -7.67 -2.65 -4.62
C ASP A 448 -6.72 -1.43 -4.64
N VAL A 449 -5.52 -1.62 -4.11
CA VAL A 449 -4.53 -0.55 -3.91
C VAL A 449 -3.36 -0.64 -4.89
N GLU A 450 -3.17 -1.79 -5.53
CA GLU A 450 -2.07 -2.02 -6.49
C GLU A 450 -2.33 -1.35 -7.83
N ASP A 451 -3.60 -1.08 -8.16
CA ASP A 451 -3.94 -0.30 -9.32
C ASP A 451 -3.99 1.19 -8.97
N PRO A 452 -3.24 2.07 -9.65
CA PRO A 452 -3.52 3.49 -9.61
C PRO A 452 -5.00 3.68 -9.89
N MET A 453 -5.74 4.45 -9.08
CA MET A 453 -7.19 4.67 -9.23
C MET A 453 -7.63 5.07 -10.65
N THR A 454 -6.68 5.52 -11.47
CA THR A 454 -6.86 5.85 -12.88
C THR A 454 -6.82 4.62 -13.80
N THR A 455 -6.07 3.57 -13.48
CA THR A 455 -5.89 2.42 -14.39
C THR A 455 -6.97 1.37 -14.25
N THR A 456 -7.51 1.13 -13.05
CA THR A 456 -8.45 -0.01 -12.86
C THR A 456 -9.90 0.33 -13.12
N LEU A 457 -10.33 1.54 -12.77
CA LEU A 457 -11.72 1.96 -12.97
C LEU A 457 -11.94 2.55 -14.36
N LEU A 458 -10.93 3.18 -14.93
CA LEU A 458 -10.96 3.75 -16.26
C LEU A 458 -10.40 2.82 -17.32
N GLY A 459 -9.34 2.04 -17.02
CA GLY A 459 -8.66 1.16 -17.98
C GLY A 459 -9.51 0.03 -18.57
N ARG A 460 -10.68 -0.26 -17.97
CA ARG A 460 -11.69 -1.16 -18.53
C ARG A 460 -12.85 -0.44 -19.21
N THR A 461 -12.90 0.89 -19.13
CA THR A 461 -13.94 1.70 -19.75
C THR A 461 -13.42 2.22 -21.08
N ARG A 462 -14.05 1.80 -22.18
CA ARG A 462 -13.69 2.25 -23.54
C ARG A 462 -14.35 3.59 -23.84
N ALA A 463 -13.76 4.36 -24.77
CA ALA A 463 -14.29 5.63 -25.27
C ALA A 463 -15.75 5.49 -25.73
N SER A 464 -16.12 4.34 -26.32
CA SER A 464 -17.50 4.02 -26.71
C SER A 464 -18.52 4.02 -25.58
N ARG A 465 -18.10 3.90 -24.31
CA ARG A 465 -18.98 4.00 -23.13
C ARG A 465 -18.96 5.38 -22.46
N LEU A 466 -18.03 6.23 -22.85
CA LEU A 466 -17.85 7.58 -22.34
C LEU A 466 -18.36 8.64 -23.32
N MET A 467 -18.53 8.27 -24.60
CA MET A 467 -19.00 9.18 -25.62
C MET A 467 -20.50 9.43 -25.52
N VAL A 468 -20.90 10.60 -25.96
CA VAL A 468 -22.26 11.03 -26.20
C VAL A 468 -22.40 11.39 -27.68
N ASP A 469 -23.61 11.58 -28.16
CA ASP A 469 -23.80 12.10 -29.52
C ASP A 469 -23.13 13.47 -29.66
N PRO A 470 -22.51 13.79 -30.81
CA PRO A 470 -21.90 15.08 -31.03
C PRO A 470 -22.97 16.19 -30.88
N PRO A 471 -22.77 17.18 -30.01
CA PRO A 471 -23.77 18.20 -29.71
C PRO A 471 -24.11 19.10 -30.92
N ALA A 472 -23.12 19.28 -31.82
CA ALA A 472 -23.26 19.92 -33.13
C ALA A 472 -22.10 19.48 -34.03
N THR A 473 -22.33 19.50 -35.35
CA THR A 473 -21.30 19.27 -36.36
C THR A 473 -21.38 20.39 -37.40
N VAL A 474 -20.26 20.73 -38.04
CA VAL A 474 -20.23 21.70 -39.11
C VAL A 474 -19.56 21.09 -40.35
N GLU A 475 -19.94 21.55 -41.53
CA GLU A 475 -19.28 21.19 -42.78
C GLU A 475 -18.09 22.15 -43.05
N ALA A 476 -17.17 21.73 -43.89
CA ALA A 476 -16.05 22.56 -44.29
C ALA A 476 -16.51 23.87 -44.99
N THR A 477 -17.66 23.86 -45.64
CA THR A 477 -18.29 24.98 -46.32
C THR A 477 -19.06 25.94 -45.43
N THR A 478 -19.25 25.58 -44.14
CA THR A 478 -19.96 26.44 -43.19
C THR A 478 -19.21 27.74 -42.93
N SER A 479 -19.94 28.88 -42.89
CA SER A 479 -19.35 30.20 -42.60
C SER A 479 -18.81 30.29 -41.17
N LEU A 480 -17.75 31.07 -40.95
CA LEU A 480 -17.19 31.27 -39.61
C LEU A 480 -18.21 31.83 -38.62
N ARG A 481 -19.11 32.70 -39.06
CA ARG A 481 -20.15 33.31 -38.23
C ARG A 481 -21.19 32.28 -37.76
N GLU A 482 -21.59 31.38 -38.64
CA GLU A 482 -22.51 30.29 -38.29
C GLU A 482 -21.86 29.28 -37.35
N ALA A 483 -20.56 28.95 -37.57
CA ALA A 483 -19.78 28.13 -36.64
C ALA A 483 -19.69 28.77 -35.24
N ALA A 484 -19.44 30.09 -35.18
CA ALA A 484 -19.41 30.84 -33.91
C ALA A 484 -20.77 30.83 -33.18
N GLU A 485 -21.87 30.99 -33.90
CA GLU A 485 -23.23 30.93 -33.35
C GLU A 485 -23.55 29.54 -32.79
N LEU A 486 -23.19 28.48 -33.50
CA LEU A 486 -23.36 27.10 -33.03
C LEU A 486 -22.54 26.83 -31.76
N MET A 487 -21.28 27.28 -31.71
CA MET A 487 -20.44 27.19 -30.52
C MET A 487 -21.04 27.92 -29.32
N SER A 488 -21.50 29.17 -29.55
CA SER A 488 -22.15 30.00 -28.53
C SER A 488 -23.44 29.38 -28.00
N ARG A 489 -24.28 28.89 -28.91
CA ARG A 489 -25.59 28.28 -28.60
C ARG A 489 -25.49 27.02 -27.77
N HIS A 490 -24.48 26.20 -28.04
CA HIS A 490 -24.23 24.94 -27.32
C HIS A 490 -23.14 25.03 -26.21
N GLY A 491 -22.56 26.19 -26.01
CA GLY A 491 -21.49 26.39 -25.01
C GLY A 491 -20.24 25.55 -25.29
N LEU A 492 -19.84 25.40 -26.55
CA LEU A 492 -18.76 24.54 -26.98
C LEU A 492 -17.50 25.32 -27.27
N SER A 493 -16.35 24.79 -26.83
CA SER A 493 -15.02 25.32 -27.14
C SER A 493 -14.42 24.76 -28.45
N ALA A 494 -15.03 23.70 -29.01
CA ALA A 494 -14.62 23.08 -30.27
C ALA A 494 -15.81 22.37 -30.94
N LEU A 495 -15.81 22.33 -32.29
CA LEU A 495 -16.79 21.63 -33.12
C LEU A 495 -16.08 20.63 -34.04
N PRO A 496 -16.62 19.41 -34.22
CA PRO A 496 -16.16 18.49 -35.24
C PRO A 496 -16.60 18.97 -36.63
N VAL A 497 -15.64 18.98 -37.56
CA VAL A 497 -15.84 19.29 -38.98
C VAL A 497 -16.00 17.99 -39.74
N VAL A 498 -17.13 17.83 -40.42
CA VAL A 498 -17.48 16.60 -41.12
C VAL A 498 -17.78 16.82 -42.59
N THR A 499 -17.63 15.78 -43.38
CA THR A 499 -18.16 15.68 -44.73
C THR A 499 -19.27 14.64 -44.72
N VAL A 500 -20.43 14.99 -45.26
CA VAL A 500 -21.56 14.06 -45.36
C VAL A 500 -21.49 13.37 -46.73
N ARG A 501 -21.37 12.03 -46.73
CA ARG A 501 -21.43 11.23 -47.95
C ARG A 501 -22.88 10.97 -48.37
N ALA A 502 -23.05 10.50 -49.59
CA ALA A 502 -24.39 10.23 -50.19
C ALA A 502 -25.19 9.17 -49.42
N ASP A 503 -24.58 8.39 -48.56
CA ASP A 503 -25.15 7.38 -47.68
C ASP A 503 -25.38 7.87 -46.22
N ASP A 504 -25.41 9.20 -46.02
CA ASP A 504 -25.58 9.87 -44.72
C ASP A 504 -24.47 9.56 -43.67
N VAL A 505 -23.34 9.03 -44.13
CA VAL A 505 -22.18 8.77 -43.27
C VAL A 505 -21.39 10.05 -43.09
N ARG A 506 -21.14 10.42 -41.82
CA ARG A 506 -20.38 11.62 -41.44
C ARG A 506 -18.90 11.24 -41.27
N GLU A 507 -18.11 11.60 -42.25
CA GLU A 507 -16.65 11.42 -42.19
C GLU A 507 -16.02 12.63 -41.52
N LEU A 508 -15.16 12.38 -40.49
CA LEU A 508 -14.48 13.42 -39.71
C LEU A 508 -13.27 13.97 -40.48
N LEU A 509 -13.27 15.26 -40.78
CA LEU A 509 -12.10 15.97 -41.33
C LEU A 509 -11.15 16.46 -40.23
N GLY A 510 -11.66 16.84 -39.08
CA GLY A 510 -10.93 17.39 -37.96
C GLY A 510 -11.84 18.16 -37.00
N CYS A 511 -11.25 19.00 -36.16
CA CYS A 511 -11.98 19.90 -35.27
C CYS A 511 -11.54 21.35 -35.47
N VAL A 512 -12.48 22.28 -35.33
CA VAL A 512 -12.23 23.70 -35.25
C VAL A 512 -12.49 24.20 -33.84
N THR A 513 -11.61 25.06 -33.30
CA THR A 513 -11.73 25.60 -31.94
C THR A 513 -12.33 27.01 -31.94
N ALA A 514 -13.01 27.40 -30.88
CA ALA A 514 -13.55 28.73 -30.69
C ALA A 514 -12.50 29.83 -30.82
N ALA A 515 -11.27 29.59 -30.35
CA ALA A 515 -10.16 30.52 -30.49
C ALA A 515 -9.77 30.78 -31.95
N GLN A 516 -9.79 29.73 -32.80
CA GLN A 516 -9.50 29.87 -34.23
C GLN A 516 -10.62 30.62 -34.95
N VAL A 517 -11.89 30.30 -34.66
CA VAL A 517 -13.04 30.96 -35.29
C VAL A 517 -13.10 32.44 -34.89
N VAL A 518 -12.96 32.76 -33.62
CA VAL A 518 -12.98 34.15 -33.13
C VAL A 518 -11.79 34.92 -33.67
N GLY A 519 -10.57 34.32 -33.67
CA GLY A 519 -9.39 34.95 -34.24
C GLY A 519 -9.54 35.30 -35.73
N ALA A 520 -10.16 34.42 -36.52
CA ALA A 520 -10.40 34.66 -37.95
C ALA A 520 -11.48 35.72 -38.18
N LEU A 521 -12.58 35.73 -37.39
CA LEU A 521 -13.61 36.78 -37.47
C LEU A 521 -13.09 38.16 -37.12
N LEU A 522 -12.21 38.28 -36.13
CA LEU A 522 -11.56 39.55 -35.80
C LEU A 522 -10.60 40.04 -36.90
N CYS A 523 -9.96 39.10 -37.61
CA CYS A 523 -9.16 39.44 -38.79
C CYS A 523 -10.02 39.87 -39.97
N GLU A 524 -11.20 39.26 -40.19
CA GLU A 524 -12.18 39.70 -41.20
C GLU A 524 -12.68 41.12 -40.94
N GLU A 525 -13.12 41.43 -39.72
CA GLU A 525 -13.60 42.76 -39.31
C GLU A 525 -12.47 43.82 -39.46
N SER A 526 -11.21 43.46 -39.25
CA SER A 526 -10.09 44.35 -39.39
C SER A 526 -9.70 44.60 -40.86
N ALA A 527 -10.07 43.70 -41.76
CA ALA A 527 -9.75 43.76 -43.20
C ALA A 527 -10.84 44.44 -44.05
N ASP A 528 -12.05 44.63 -43.51
CA ASP A 528 -13.23 45.14 -44.21
C ASP A 528 -13.20 46.69 -44.43
N VAL A 529 -12.06 47.35 -44.25
CA VAL A 529 -11.90 48.80 -44.47
C VAL A 529 -11.47 49.13 -45.92
N GLY A 530 -11.58 48.18 -46.86
CA GLY A 530 -11.21 48.44 -48.26
C GLY A 530 -11.55 47.31 -49.20
N ASP A 531 -12.63 47.52 -49.95
CA ASP A 531 -13.08 46.78 -51.12
C ASP A 531 -13.99 45.55 -50.90
N GLY A 532 -15.29 45.73 -51.21
CA GLY A 532 -16.43 44.86 -50.91
C GLY A 532 -16.58 43.61 -51.77
N SER A 533 -15.55 42.80 -52.04
CA SER A 533 -15.65 41.61 -52.88
C SER A 533 -14.85 40.39 -52.46
N ARG A 534 -14.71 40.11 -51.14
CA ARG A 534 -14.16 38.80 -50.70
C ARG A 534 -15.30 37.87 -50.29
N PRO A 535 -15.28 36.60 -50.76
CA PRO A 535 -16.24 35.62 -50.22
C PRO A 535 -16.01 35.46 -48.72
N ALA A 536 -17.10 35.32 -47.96
CA ALA A 536 -17.06 35.09 -46.51
C ALA A 536 -16.14 33.88 -46.22
N ALA A 537 -15.22 34.04 -45.28
CA ALA A 537 -14.30 32.96 -44.89
C ALA A 537 -15.10 31.78 -44.32
N THR A 538 -14.70 30.58 -44.67
CA THR A 538 -15.34 29.32 -44.28
C THR A 538 -14.48 28.54 -43.29
N VAL A 539 -15.07 27.52 -42.68
CA VAL A 539 -14.32 26.63 -41.76
C VAL A 539 -13.17 25.92 -42.48
N ALA A 540 -13.26 25.71 -43.80
CA ALA A 540 -12.18 25.12 -44.63
C ALA A 540 -10.91 25.95 -44.66
N ASP A 541 -11.02 27.26 -44.44
CA ASP A 541 -9.87 28.18 -44.48
C ASP A 541 -9.04 28.14 -43.18
N LEU A 542 -9.54 27.42 -42.13
CA LEU A 542 -8.86 27.29 -40.84
C LEU A 542 -8.04 26.01 -40.74
N PRO A 543 -6.89 26.03 -40.05
CA PRO A 543 -6.14 24.81 -39.76
C PRO A 543 -6.93 23.92 -38.79
N LEU A 544 -7.41 22.78 -39.29
CA LEU A 544 -8.18 21.84 -38.48
C LEU A 544 -7.28 21.06 -37.50
N VAL A 545 -7.76 20.88 -36.28
CA VAL A 545 -7.09 20.02 -35.28
C VAL A 545 -7.41 18.56 -35.60
N SER A 546 -6.39 17.75 -35.84
CA SER A 546 -6.52 16.33 -36.23
C SER A 546 -6.66 15.33 -35.07
N GLU A 547 -6.65 15.81 -33.83
CA GLU A 547 -6.78 14.95 -32.63
C GLU A 547 -8.13 14.25 -32.62
N ARG A 548 -8.10 12.90 -32.58
CA ARG A 548 -9.28 12.03 -32.58
C ARG A 548 -9.07 10.81 -31.69
N LEU A 549 -10.14 10.22 -31.21
CA LEU A 549 -10.14 9.04 -30.35
C LEU A 549 -10.75 7.85 -31.09
N SER A 550 -10.15 6.67 -30.98
CA SER A 550 -10.81 5.43 -31.41
C SER A 550 -11.93 5.07 -30.42
N CYS A 551 -13.04 4.53 -30.90
CA CYS A 551 -14.12 4.01 -30.04
C CYS A 551 -13.64 2.88 -29.11
N GLN A 552 -12.51 2.23 -29.42
CA GLN A 552 -11.87 1.18 -28.62
C GLN A 552 -10.81 1.74 -27.64
N ALA A 553 -10.46 3.03 -27.72
CA ALA A 553 -9.48 3.65 -26.83
C ALA A 553 -9.88 3.49 -25.36
N GLU A 554 -8.90 3.23 -24.50
CA GLU A 554 -9.13 3.15 -23.07
C GLU A 554 -9.33 4.54 -22.46
N ALA A 555 -10.05 4.64 -21.35
CA ALA A 555 -10.32 5.92 -20.71
C ALA A 555 -9.06 6.66 -20.24
N THR A 556 -7.95 5.95 -20.02
CA THR A 556 -6.62 6.51 -19.78
C THR A 556 -6.11 7.28 -20.98
N ASP A 557 -6.22 6.70 -22.18
CA ASP A 557 -5.81 7.32 -23.44
C ASP A 557 -6.68 8.53 -23.78
N VAL A 558 -7.97 8.42 -23.44
CA VAL A 558 -8.94 9.53 -23.57
C VAL A 558 -8.52 10.72 -22.69
N LEU A 559 -8.17 10.48 -21.41
CA LEU A 559 -7.72 11.54 -20.51
C LEU A 559 -6.40 12.17 -20.95
N GLU A 560 -5.47 11.35 -21.45
CA GLU A 560 -4.19 11.82 -21.95
C GLU A 560 -4.39 12.69 -23.20
N ALA A 561 -5.23 12.27 -24.14
CA ALA A 561 -5.54 13.02 -25.34
C ALA A 561 -6.27 14.35 -25.02
N LEU A 562 -7.25 14.36 -24.11
CA LEU A 562 -7.92 15.57 -23.64
C LEU A 562 -6.94 16.54 -22.95
N THR A 563 -5.99 16.01 -22.17
CA THR A 563 -4.98 16.83 -21.50
C THR A 563 -3.97 17.42 -22.48
N ARG A 564 -3.57 16.63 -23.49
CA ARG A 564 -2.59 17.05 -24.53
C ARG A 564 -3.18 18.09 -25.47
N SER A 565 -4.40 17.88 -25.94
CA SER A 565 -5.09 18.77 -26.87
C SER A 565 -5.56 20.09 -26.22
N ARG A 566 -5.67 20.14 -24.91
CA ARG A 566 -6.27 21.25 -24.13
C ARG A 566 -7.70 21.58 -24.55
N MET A 567 -8.41 20.64 -25.20
CA MET A 567 -9.79 20.78 -25.60
C MET A 567 -10.74 20.23 -24.53
N GLU A 568 -11.90 20.82 -24.38
CA GLU A 568 -12.93 20.35 -23.44
C GLU A 568 -13.60 19.04 -23.88
N GLY A 569 -13.43 18.70 -25.16
CA GLY A 569 -13.95 17.46 -25.74
C GLY A 569 -13.22 17.06 -27.01
N LEU A 570 -13.27 15.78 -27.34
CA LEU A 570 -12.64 15.19 -28.52
C LEU A 570 -13.61 14.32 -29.30
N PRO A 571 -13.50 14.28 -30.66
CA PRO A 571 -14.28 13.41 -31.50
C PRO A 571 -13.87 11.95 -31.34
N VAL A 572 -14.86 11.06 -31.35
CA VAL A 572 -14.65 9.61 -31.34
C VAL A 572 -14.99 9.08 -32.73
N VAL A 573 -14.02 8.37 -33.31
CA VAL A 573 -14.16 7.74 -34.62
C VAL A 573 -14.20 6.22 -34.50
N GLY A 574 -14.93 5.57 -35.40
CA GLY A 574 -15.07 4.12 -35.42
C GLY A 574 -15.87 3.62 -36.60
N ARG A 575 -16.05 2.30 -36.71
CA ARG A 575 -16.93 1.71 -37.73
C ARG A 575 -18.37 1.72 -37.25
N ALA A 576 -19.30 2.13 -38.10
CA ALA A 576 -20.73 1.94 -37.86
C ALA A 576 -21.03 0.44 -37.81
N SER A 577 -21.48 -0.04 -36.64
CA SER A 577 -21.95 -1.42 -36.46
C SER A 577 -23.35 -1.56 -37.06
N GLY A 578 -23.45 -1.81 -38.37
CA GLY A 578 -24.68 -2.23 -39.02
C GLY A 578 -24.69 -3.75 -39.19
N PRO A 579 -25.86 -4.44 -39.03
CA PRO A 579 -25.96 -5.86 -39.28
C PRO A 579 -25.85 -6.13 -40.79
N GLY A 580 -24.65 -6.56 -41.28
CA GLY A 580 -24.47 -6.97 -42.68
C GLY A 580 -23.16 -6.60 -43.37
N SER A 581 -22.20 -5.93 -42.73
CA SER A 581 -20.96 -5.50 -43.40
C SER A 581 -19.78 -6.46 -43.17
N ASP A 582 -19.83 -7.60 -43.81
CA ASP A 582 -18.69 -8.55 -43.88
C ASP A 582 -17.87 -8.37 -45.16
N ARG A 583 -17.60 -7.12 -45.57
CA ARG A 583 -16.76 -6.82 -46.75
C ARG A 583 -15.86 -5.62 -46.52
N GLN A 584 -14.57 -5.90 -46.66
CA GLN A 584 -13.42 -5.01 -46.86
C GLN A 584 -12.70 -4.49 -45.60
N GLN A 585 -11.51 -5.07 -45.41
CA GLN A 585 -10.52 -4.83 -44.36
C GLN A 585 -9.65 -3.56 -44.56
N ASP A 586 -9.89 -2.72 -45.56
CA ASP A 586 -8.95 -1.66 -45.99
C ASP A 586 -9.50 -0.23 -46.00
N GLN A 587 -10.56 0.10 -45.25
CA GLN A 587 -10.94 1.52 -45.09
C GLN A 587 -10.59 2.02 -43.68
N PRO A 588 -9.95 3.23 -43.58
CA PRO A 588 -9.61 3.84 -42.29
C PRO A 588 -10.89 4.15 -41.50
N ASP A 589 -10.84 3.94 -40.16
CA ASP A 589 -11.89 4.26 -39.21
C ASP A 589 -12.04 5.79 -39.05
N GLU A 590 -12.62 6.49 -40.02
CA GLU A 590 -12.78 7.95 -40.03
C GLU A 590 -14.21 8.43 -39.81
N GLN A 591 -15.16 7.52 -39.60
CA GLN A 591 -16.55 7.89 -39.31
C GLN A 591 -16.70 8.47 -37.91
N LEU A 592 -17.27 9.67 -37.79
CA LEU A 592 -17.62 10.26 -36.50
C LEU A 592 -18.78 9.48 -35.86
N VAL A 593 -18.51 8.81 -34.74
CA VAL A 593 -19.50 8.00 -34.00
C VAL A 593 -19.89 8.63 -32.67
N GLY A 594 -19.15 9.61 -32.16
CA GLY A 594 -19.48 10.25 -30.90
C GLY A 594 -18.53 11.38 -30.50
N TRP A 595 -18.78 11.93 -29.34
CA TRP A 595 -18.02 13.00 -28.73
C TRP A 595 -17.77 12.71 -27.25
N VAL A 596 -16.54 12.86 -26.77
CA VAL A 596 -16.19 12.70 -25.35
C VAL A 596 -15.85 14.05 -24.74
N HIS A 597 -16.63 14.47 -23.73
CA HIS A 597 -16.34 15.66 -22.94
C HIS A 597 -15.51 15.33 -21.71
N GLN A 598 -14.55 16.20 -21.35
CA GLN A 598 -13.79 16.09 -20.12
C GLN A 598 -14.71 15.98 -18.89
N ARG A 599 -15.82 16.72 -18.85
CA ARG A 599 -16.81 16.69 -17.78
C ARG A 599 -17.43 15.30 -17.61
N ILE A 600 -17.78 14.61 -18.69
CA ILE A 600 -18.39 13.27 -18.65
C ILE A 600 -17.39 12.25 -18.10
N VAL A 601 -16.14 12.35 -18.50
CA VAL A 601 -15.06 11.48 -17.99
C VAL A 601 -14.91 11.67 -16.47
N VAL A 602 -14.86 12.92 -16.01
CA VAL A 602 -14.75 13.26 -14.57
C VAL A 602 -15.99 12.78 -13.80
N GLU A 603 -17.19 13.01 -14.31
CA GLU A 603 -18.44 12.59 -13.69
C GLU A 603 -18.52 11.06 -13.57
N ARG A 604 -18.09 10.34 -14.61
CA ARG A 604 -18.04 8.88 -14.61
C ARG A 604 -17.01 8.34 -13.61
N ILE A 605 -15.87 9.00 -13.47
CA ILE A 605 -14.88 8.71 -12.41
C ILE A 605 -15.53 8.83 -11.03
N TYR A 606 -16.25 9.93 -10.78
CA TYR A 606 -16.93 10.16 -9.51
C TYR A 606 -18.04 9.13 -9.25
N GLU A 607 -18.85 8.77 -10.26
CA GLU A 607 -19.88 7.74 -10.11
C GLU A 607 -19.30 6.38 -9.76
N VAL A 608 -18.23 5.97 -10.45
CA VAL A 608 -17.59 4.68 -10.20
C VAL A 608 -16.93 4.67 -8.82
N GLN A 609 -16.32 5.78 -8.41
CA GLN A 609 -15.80 5.94 -7.04
C GLN A 609 -16.92 5.92 -5.99
N ALA A 610 -18.05 6.57 -6.26
CA ALA A 610 -19.20 6.56 -5.36
C ALA A 610 -19.81 5.16 -5.21
N ARG A 611 -19.91 4.41 -6.32
CA ARG A 611 -20.38 3.00 -6.31
C ARG A 611 -19.41 2.08 -5.58
N ALA A 612 -18.10 2.24 -5.79
CA ALA A 612 -17.08 1.49 -5.06
C ALA A 612 -17.12 1.78 -3.56
N ARG A 613 -17.30 3.06 -3.15
CA ARG A 613 -17.50 3.45 -1.76
C ARG A 613 -18.79 2.90 -1.16
N ALA A 614 -19.89 2.91 -1.91
CA ALA A 614 -21.18 2.36 -1.48
C ALA A 614 -21.11 0.83 -1.33
N ALA A 615 -20.45 0.12 -2.25
CA ALA A 615 -20.20 -1.30 -2.16
C ALA A 615 -19.31 -1.64 -0.94
N ALA A 616 -18.23 -0.89 -0.71
CA ALA A 616 -17.38 -1.04 0.47
C ALA A 616 -18.17 -0.79 1.77
N ALA A 617 -19.03 0.24 1.82
CA ALA A 617 -19.90 0.52 2.96
C ALA A 617 -20.93 -0.60 3.21
N THR A 618 -21.42 -1.26 2.16
CA THR A 618 -22.34 -2.40 2.27
C THR A 618 -21.62 -3.64 2.80
N TYR A 619 -20.37 -3.89 2.41
CA TYR A 619 -19.56 -4.98 2.95
C TYR A 619 -19.16 -4.73 4.41
N THR A 620 -18.80 -3.49 4.77
CA THR A 620 -18.56 -3.10 6.17
C THR A 620 -19.82 -3.23 7.02
N SER A 621 -21.00 -2.89 6.48
CA SER A 621 -22.27 -3.05 7.18
C SER A 621 -22.73 -4.52 7.30
N LEU A 622 -22.34 -5.40 6.38
CA LEU A 622 -22.56 -6.84 6.50
C LEU A 622 -21.62 -7.45 7.55
N GLY A 623 -20.35 -7.03 7.58
CA GLY A 623 -19.39 -7.42 8.61
C GLY A 623 -19.81 -6.92 9.99
N SER A 624 -20.27 -5.68 10.13
CA SER A 624 -20.79 -5.11 11.38
C SER A 624 -22.13 -5.70 11.76
N ARG A 625 -23.04 -5.99 10.82
CA ARG A 625 -24.32 -6.67 11.12
C ARG A 625 -24.12 -8.13 11.53
N LEU A 626 -23.10 -8.80 11.04
CA LEU A 626 -22.69 -10.11 11.51
C LEU A 626 -22.02 -10.01 12.90
N GLN A 627 -21.29 -8.93 13.18
CA GLN A 627 -20.73 -8.63 14.49
C GLN A 627 -21.80 -8.17 15.51
N ASP A 628 -22.75 -7.31 15.11
CA ASP A 628 -23.84 -6.82 15.97
C ASP A 628 -24.87 -7.90 16.33
N ARG A 629 -25.08 -8.91 15.50
CA ARG A 629 -25.91 -10.08 15.88
C ARG A 629 -25.35 -10.89 17.05
N TRP A 630 -24.08 -10.69 17.40
CA TRP A 630 -23.41 -11.37 18.50
C TRP A 630 -23.27 -10.51 19.77
N HIS A 631 -23.64 -9.21 19.73
CA HIS A 631 -23.44 -8.28 20.86
C HIS A 631 -24.71 -7.66 21.44
N THR A 632 -25.91 -7.95 20.94
CA THR A 632 -27.10 -7.28 21.46
C THR A 632 -28.07 -8.25 22.12
N ARG A 633 -28.13 -8.19 23.45
CA ARG A 633 -29.43 -8.20 24.16
C ARG A 633 -30.19 -6.94 23.74
N PRO A 634 -31.50 -6.98 23.51
CA PRO A 634 -32.24 -5.87 22.92
C PRO A 634 -32.33 -4.68 23.86
N VAL A 635 -31.69 -3.57 23.46
CA VAL A 635 -31.99 -2.24 24.02
C VAL A 635 -33.16 -1.67 23.21
N PRO A 636 -34.22 -1.13 23.85
CA PRO A 636 -35.45 -0.74 23.18
C PRO A 636 -35.20 0.44 22.21
N ARG A 637 -35.61 0.27 20.97
CA ARG A 637 -35.63 1.30 19.92
C ARG A 637 -36.49 2.49 20.35
N ARG A 638 -35.89 3.62 20.71
CA ARG A 638 -36.57 4.92 20.69
C ARG A 638 -35.82 5.91 19.80
N ARG A 639 -36.51 6.24 18.69
CA ARG A 639 -36.38 7.47 17.87
C ARG A 639 -35.05 7.76 17.17
N ILE A 640 -34.88 7.21 15.97
CA ILE A 640 -34.16 7.89 14.86
C ILE A 640 -35.05 7.80 13.61
N SER A 641 -36.17 8.49 13.62
CA SER A 641 -37.06 8.63 12.43
C SER A 641 -37.38 10.08 12.06
N ARG A 642 -36.60 11.05 12.53
CA ARG A 642 -36.87 12.48 12.27
C ARG A 642 -35.81 13.23 11.47
N VAL A 643 -34.63 12.67 11.19
CA VAL A 643 -33.57 13.38 10.47
C VAL A 643 -33.54 13.05 8.97
N ALA A 644 -34.05 11.88 8.56
CA ALA A 644 -34.06 11.48 7.15
C ALA A 644 -35.19 12.11 6.29
N ARG A 645 -36.17 12.85 6.89
CA ARG A 645 -37.29 13.46 6.13
C ARG A 645 -37.12 14.95 5.84
N ILE A 646 -36.04 15.57 6.25
CA ILE A 646 -35.82 17.03 6.00
C ILE A 646 -34.91 17.25 4.77
N SER A 647 -34.12 16.26 4.37
CA SER A 647 -33.19 16.38 3.24
C SER A 647 -33.84 16.26 1.84
N THR A 648 -34.96 15.53 1.71
CA THR A 648 -35.56 15.26 0.40
C THR A 648 -36.62 16.28 -0.06
N ARG A 649 -36.99 17.27 0.80
CA ARG A 649 -37.96 18.33 0.44
C ARG A 649 -37.33 19.63 -0.07
N ARG A 650 -36.01 19.82 -0.01
CA ARG A 650 -35.32 21.03 -0.50
C ARG A 650 -34.72 20.92 -1.91
N LEU A 651 -34.78 19.74 -2.55
CA LEU A 651 -34.28 19.54 -3.91
C LEU A 651 -35.37 19.49 -4.99
N ARG A 652 -36.65 19.84 -4.65
CA ARG A 652 -37.73 19.96 -5.63
C ARG A 652 -38.28 21.39 -5.83
N ARG A 653 -37.59 22.40 -5.30
CA ARG A 653 -37.91 23.81 -5.61
C ARG A 653 -36.59 24.60 -5.72
N ARG A 654 -35.90 24.41 -6.82
CA ARG A 654 -35.09 25.41 -7.54
C ARG A 654 -34.72 24.81 -8.89
#